data_00ca07af8474894051ac7affc33ea159
#
_entry.id   00ca07af8474894051ac7affc33ea159
#
_cell.length_a   1.000
_cell.length_b   1.000
_cell.length_c   1.000
_cell.angle_alpha   90.00
_cell.angle_beta   90.00
_cell.angle_gamma   90.00
#
_symmetry.space_group_name_H-M   'P 1'
#
loop_
_entity.id
_entity.type
_entity.pdbx_description
1 polymer ?
#
loop_
_entity_poly.entity_id
_entity_poly.type
_entity_poly.pdbx_seq_one_letter_code
_entity_poly.pdbx_strand_id
1 'polypeptide(L)'
;MIFTTTVNYLKERKQRKQSYYQWKKTTEMCGCCSGKDSAEDKADLTNPIKNRGCTDIIILILFVLFWAGMIFIAAFSITHGDAWRLVYGYDSFGNTCDEDNTGKAVENVSFSGMNMEGKGFVFILDILDPVNSMKLCVNKCPGQDLNTTVDIARFAVTEGSYLCRYDIKDTDYSDDLVKKGICPGRVFASESLLNYCVPSSLKRLGFDSLNTLMVFFNQFDSFHRVLTDLIKSWREMIILCFVALGFGALMVLLIRFLASVIVWFIITIAIIGSIAGTAGLWWTYMDKKRFIDDKEDDNIPLLNVDIDSEQAFMIYSIIATVLTVILLLVILVMRKRIGLTVTLFHEAGKCLADVPILLLQPLWTFIILVFFFVYWIIILAFLATAEKATVDKTTGFVRYTEHENVSYLWWYHLIGLIWTSEFIIACQQLVVSGAVATWYFTRDKKNLSCTICKSTKLLIFHHLGSVAFGAFIITLVKLPRWILMYMQKKTKGSQNTCVQYAMKCCICCLWCLEKCLKYLNQNAYTVVAIQGTNFCSSAKKAFMTLVSNALRVAAINSVGDFVLFLGKIGVCAATGAVGIFWFKSKEELNYYAIPVLLVCIFAYFIAHCFLSTYEMVIDALLLCFCHDTDINDGSPERRYYASVSLQKYIEEGSNQITAISKGDEEPASPEAARL
;
A
#
# COMPACT_ATOMS: atom_id res chain seq x y z
N MET A 1 13.60 -38.40 -11.34
CA MET A 1 12.20 -37.94 -11.21
C MET A 1 11.94 -36.59 -11.86
N ILE A 2 12.82 -35.60 -11.75
CA ILE A 2 12.67 -34.27 -12.39
C ILE A 2 12.84 -34.35 -13.92
N PHE A 3 13.68 -35.25 -14.43
CA PHE A 3 13.93 -35.40 -15.86
C PHE A 3 12.73 -36.02 -16.62
N THR A 4 12.05 -36.96 -16.01
CA THR A 4 10.84 -37.60 -16.58
C THR A 4 9.64 -36.60 -16.65
N THR A 5 9.56 -35.66 -15.71
CA THR A 5 8.53 -34.62 -15.71
C THR A 5 8.73 -33.59 -16.83
N THR A 6 9.98 -33.30 -17.20
CA THR A 6 10.30 -32.33 -18.28
C THR A 6 10.01 -32.90 -19.67
N VAL A 7 10.26 -34.17 -19.88
CA VAL A 7 9.97 -34.87 -21.15
C VAL A 7 8.44 -35.04 -21.33
N ASN A 8 7.73 -35.40 -20.29
CA ASN A 8 6.26 -35.43 -20.31
C ASN A 8 5.66 -34.03 -20.55
N TYR A 9 6.26 -32.97 -20.03
CA TYR A 9 5.84 -31.59 -20.27
C TYR A 9 5.97 -31.17 -21.74
N LEU A 10 7.02 -31.61 -22.44
CA LEU A 10 7.22 -31.31 -23.87
C LEU A 10 6.30 -32.12 -24.77
N LYS A 11 6.03 -33.39 -24.43
CA LYS A 11 4.98 -34.21 -25.10
C LYS A 11 3.58 -33.62 -24.90
N GLU A 12 3.29 -33.14 -23.66
CA GLU A 12 2.05 -32.41 -23.37
C GLU A 12 1.95 -31.09 -24.15
N ARG A 13 3.04 -30.38 -24.46
CA ARG A 13 3.02 -29.15 -25.26
C ARG A 13 2.56 -29.42 -26.69
N LYS A 14 2.96 -30.54 -27.28
CA LYS A 14 2.49 -30.96 -28.61
C LYS A 14 1.02 -31.43 -28.58
N GLN A 15 0.63 -32.17 -27.56
CA GLN A 15 -0.78 -32.56 -27.32
C GLN A 15 -1.65 -31.34 -26.95
N ARG A 16 -1.15 -30.38 -26.18
CA ARG A 16 -1.88 -29.13 -25.86
C ARG A 16 -2.08 -28.25 -27.07
N LYS A 17 -1.15 -28.18 -28.02
CA LYS A 17 -1.42 -27.52 -29.32
C LYS A 17 -2.56 -28.19 -30.07
N GLN A 18 -2.61 -29.51 -30.11
CA GLN A 18 -3.71 -30.24 -30.72
C GLN A 18 -5.03 -30.15 -29.93
N SER A 19 -4.96 -30.25 -28.61
CA SER A 19 -6.11 -30.07 -27.69
C SER A 19 -6.62 -28.63 -27.70
N TYR A 20 -5.75 -27.62 -27.87
CA TYR A 20 -6.14 -26.22 -28.06
C TYR A 20 -6.97 -26.01 -29.34
N TYR A 21 -6.63 -26.68 -30.42
CA TYR A 21 -7.43 -26.64 -31.66
C TYR A 21 -8.77 -27.36 -31.51
N GLN A 22 -8.83 -28.48 -30.79
CA GLN A 22 -10.08 -29.17 -30.48
C GLN A 22 -10.96 -28.42 -29.46
N TRP A 23 -10.33 -27.82 -28.41
CA TRP A 23 -11.06 -27.07 -27.39
C TRP A 23 -11.61 -25.73 -27.93
N LYS A 24 -10.93 -25.10 -28.92
CA LYS A 24 -11.46 -23.94 -29.64
C LYS A 24 -12.80 -24.22 -30.35
N LYS A 25 -13.02 -25.47 -30.73
CA LYS A 25 -14.26 -25.91 -31.36
C LYS A 25 -15.41 -26.16 -30.38
N THR A 26 -15.09 -26.38 -29.09
CA THR A 26 -16.09 -26.71 -28.05
C THR A 26 -16.53 -25.51 -27.20
N THR A 27 -15.78 -24.39 -27.18
CA THR A 27 -16.07 -23.19 -26.36
C THR A 27 -16.95 -22.15 -27.06
N GLU A 28 -17.50 -22.44 -28.26
CA GLU A 28 -18.49 -21.58 -28.91
C GLU A 28 -19.87 -21.58 -28.20
N MET A 29 -20.05 -22.36 -27.13
CA MET A 29 -21.32 -22.49 -26.42
C MET A 29 -21.49 -21.69 -25.13
N CYS A 30 -20.54 -20.80 -24.74
CA CYS A 30 -20.75 -19.86 -23.64
C CYS A 30 -20.86 -18.42 -24.15
N GLY A 31 -22.10 -17.97 -24.31
CA GLY A 31 -22.51 -16.73 -24.96
C GLY A 31 -22.12 -15.38 -24.31
N CYS A 32 -21.14 -15.32 -23.45
CA CYS A 32 -20.66 -14.03 -22.84
C CYS A 32 -19.38 -13.46 -23.45
N CYS A 33 -18.74 -14.13 -24.42
CA CYS A 33 -17.48 -13.68 -25.04
C CYS A 33 -17.55 -13.59 -26.58
N SER A 34 -18.72 -13.31 -27.16
CA SER A 34 -18.87 -13.19 -28.63
C SER A 34 -18.50 -11.77 -29.08
N GLY A 35 -17.21 -11.45 -29.12
CA GLY A 35 -16.67 -10.46 -30.06
C GLY A 35 -16.42 -11.16 -31.40
N LYS A 36 -17.03 -10.71 -32.47
CA LYS A 36 -16.77 -11.18 -33.83
C LYS A 36 -15.30 -10.97 -34.19
N ASP A 37 -14.51 -12.05 -34.15
CA ASP A 37 -13.19 -12.08 -34.79
C ASP A 37 -13.45 -12.19 -36.31
N SER A 38 -13.50 -11.07 -37.01
CA SER A 38 -13.53 -11.04 -38.44
C SER A 38 -12.21 -11.60 -39.00
N ALA A 39 -12.31 -12.54 -39.91
CA ALA A 39 -11.21 -13.31 -40.51
C ALA A 39 -10.24 -12.49 -41.39
N GLU A 40 -10.44 -11.17 -41.51
CA GLU A 40 -9.63 -10.27 -42.35
C GLU A 40 -8.41 -9.63 -41.65
N ASP A 41 -8.31 -9.73 -40.29
CA ASP A 41 -7.23 -9.08 -39.56
C ASP A 41 -5.92 -9.89 -39.41
N LYS A 42 -5.74 -10.97 -40.16
CA LYS A 42 -4.52 -11.81 -40.08
C LYS A 42 -3.25 -11.19 -40.65
N ALA A 43 -3.36 -10.08 -41.39
CA ALA A 43 -2.22 -9.50 -42.13
C ALA A 43 -1.46 -8.39 -41.39
N ASP A 44 -1.99 -7.83 -40.30
CA ASP A 44 -1.39 -6.65 -39.62
C ASP A 44 -1.12 -6.84 -38.13
N LEU A 45 -0.83 -8.07 -37.69
CA LEU A 45 -0.53 -8.44 -36.29
C LEU A 45 0.84 -7.99 -35.78
N THR A 46 1.60 -7.25 -36.57
CA THR A 46 3.00 -6.89 -36.31
C THR A 46 3.20 -5.53 -35.63
N ASN A 47 2.12 -4.78 -35.40
CA ASN A 47 2.16 -3.48 -34.70
C ASN A 47 1.05 -3.41 -33.64
N PRO A 48 1.19 -2.56 -32.61
CA PRO A 48 0.04 -2.24 -31.76
C PRO A 48 -1.12 -1.82 -32.64
N ILE A 49 -2.24 -2.53 -32.52
CA ILE A 49 -3.41 -2.36 -33.41
C ILE A 49 -3.81 -0.88 -33.46
N LYS A 50 -3.88 -0.30 -34.65
CA LYS A 50 -4.20 1.11 -34.85
C LYS A 50 -5.68 1.44 -34.67
N ASN A 51 -6.57 0.56 -35.16
CA ASN A 51 -8.02 0.71 -35.08
C ASN A 51 -8.55 -0.02 -33.84
N ARG A 52 -8.89 0.71 -32.79
CA ARG A 52 -9.34 0.17 -31.50
C ARG A 52 -10.76 0.60 -31.19
N GLY A 53 -11.57 -0.36 -30.72
CA GLY A 53 -12.88 -0.09 -30.14
C GLY A 53 -12.80 0.15 -28.64
N CYS A 54 -13.86 0.71 -28.05
CA CYS A 54 -14.01 0.79 -26.61
C CYS A 54 -14.23 -0.60 -26.03
N THR A 55 -13.50 -0.92 -24.94
CA THR A 55 -13.55 -2.24 -24.29
C THR A 55 -14.22 -2.14 -22.92
N ASP A 56 -14.95 -3.21 -22.53
CA ASP A 56 -15.58 -3.36 -21.21
C ASP A 56 -16.50 -2.17 -20.82
N ILE A 57 -17.29 -1.67 -21.76
CA ILE A 57 -18.14 -0.47 -21.61
C ILE A 57 -19.14 -0.66 -20.46
N ILE A 58 -19.68 -1.86 -20.26
CA ILE A 58 -20.67 -2.15 -19.20
C ILE A 58 -20.08 -1.84 -17.83
N ILE A 59 -18.82 -2.23 -17.59
CA ILE A 59 -18.14 -1.99 -16.33
C ILE A 59 -17.79 -0.50 -16.18
N LEU A 60 -17.47 0.18 -17.27
CA LEU A 60 -17.29 1.64 -17.24
C LEU A 60 -18.57 2.36 -16.81
N ILE A 61 -19.71 1.97 -17.37
CA ILE A 61 -21.02 2.54 -16.98
C ILE A 61 -21.28 2.26 -15.49
N LEU A 62 -21.03 1.01 -15.02
CA LEU A 62 -21.17 0.68 -13.60
C LEU A 62 -20.28 1.54 -12.72
N PHE A 63 -19.04 1.79 -13.11
CA PHE A 63 -18.10 2.64 -12.38
C PHE A 63 -18.57 4.10 -12.33
N VAL A 64 -19.10 4.63 -13.44
CA VAL A 64 -19.65 6.00 -13.49
C VAL A 64 -20.90 6.11 -12.62
N LEU A 65 -21.81 5.13 -12.64
CA LEU A 65 -22.99 5.09 -11.76
C LEU A 65 -22.58 4.99 -10.29
N PHE A 66 -21.56 4.21 -10.00
CA PHE A 66 -20.99 4.14 -8.64
C PHE A 66 -20.47 5.52 -8.19
N TRP A 67 -19.77 6.25 -9.06
CA TRP A 67 -19.29 7.61 -8.75
C TRP A 67 -20.44 8.62 -8.60
N ALA A 68 -21.55 8.47 -9.33
CA ALA A 68 -22.75 9.26 -9.08
C ALA A 68 -23.28 9.04 -7.65
N GLY A 69 -23.25 7.80 -7.15
CA GLY A 69 -23.53 7.50 -5.74
C GLY A 69 -22.54 8.14 -4.76
N MET A 70 -21.24 8.17 -5.08
CA MET A 70 -20.23 8.88 -4.26
C MET A 70 -20.47 10.39 -4.18
N ILE A 71 -20.90 11.01 -5.29
CA ILE A 71 -21.27 12.43 -5.33
C ILE A 71 -22.53 12.67 -4.48
N PHE A 72 -23.50 11.77 -4.55
CA PHE A 72 -24.69 11.84 -3.70
C PHE A 72 -24.35 11.79 -2.20
N ILE A 73 -23.45 10.85 -1.81
CA ILE A 73 -22.95 10.76 -0.42
C ILE A 73 -22.25 12.05 -0.03
N ALA A 74 -21.41 12.63 -0.89
CA ALA A 74 -20.73 13.88 -0.62
C ALA A 74 -21.74 15.02 -0.38
N ALA A 75 -22.74 15.16 -1.25
CA ALA A 75 -23.80 16.14 -1.10
C ALA A 75 -24.59 15.95 0.20
N PHE A 76 -25.02 14.72 0.49
CA PHE A 76 -25.72 14.38 1.73
C PHE A 76 -24.88 14.70 2.96
N SER A 77 -23.61 14.30 2.97
CA SER A 77 -22.70 14.51 4.10
C SER A 77 -22.45 15.99 4.38
N ILE A 78 -22.23 16.79 3.34
CA ILE A 78 -22.00 18.24 3.47
C ILE A 78 -23.28 18.97 3.96
N THR A 79 -24.47 18.51 3.55
CA THR A 79 -25.74 19.16 3.96
C THR A 79 -26.18 18.77 5.37
N HIS A 80 -25.81 17.61 5.88
CA HIS A 80 -26.26 17.10 7.19
C HIS A 80 -25.14 16.98 8.22
N GLY A 81 -23.88 17.05 7.80
CA GLY A 81 -22.72 16.97 8.67
C GLY A 81 -22.15 18.35 9.00
N ASP A 82 -21.44 18.40 10.09
CA ASP A 82 -20.67 19.56 10.53
C ASP A 82 -19.27 19.12 10.94
N ALA A 83 -18.32 19.14 9.99
CA ALA A 83 -16.95 18.68 10.21
C ALA A 83 -16.21 19.53 11.26
N TRP A 84 -16.64 20.79 11.50
CA TRP A 84 -16.06 21.64 12.53
C TRP A 84 -16.27 21.09 13.94
N ARG A 85 -17.37 20.33 14.18
CA ARG A 85 -17.58 19.62 15.45
C ARG A 85 -16.48 18.62 15.80
N LEU A 86 -15.82 18.01 14.81
CA LEU A 86 -14.67 17.14 15.07
C LEU A 86 -13.42 17.92 15.47
N VAL A 87 -13.27 19.14 14.95
CA VAL A 87 -12.11 19.99 15.20
C VAL A 87 -12.27 20.72 16.53
N TYR A 88 -13.37 21.42 16.73
CA TYR A 88 -13.58 22.30 17.89
C TYR A 88 -14.41 21.65 19.02
N GLY A 89 -15.12 20.55 18.73
CA GLY A 89 -16.05 19.96 19.68
C GLY A 89 -17.38 20.72 19.76
N TYR A 90 -18.23 20.32 20.70
CA TYR A 90 -19.55 20.95 20.93
C TYR A 90 -19.89 20.97 22.42
N ASP A 91 -20.74 21.93 22.81
CA ASP A 91 -21.23 22.10 24.18
C ASP A 91 -22.47 21.23 24.48
N SER A 92 -22.93 21.25 25.72
CA SER A 92 -24.14 20.53 26.15
C SER A 92 -25.45 21.05 25.57
N PHE A 93 -25.42 22.18 24.89
CA PHE A 93 -26.60 22.83 24.27
C PHE A 93 -26.61 22.63 22.76
N GLY A 94 -25.62 21.92 22.20
CA GLY A 94 -25.53 21.58 20.79
C GLY A 94 -24.84 22.65 19.93
N ASN A 95 -24.17 23.66 20.53
CA ASN A 95 -23.40 24.62 19.76
C ASN A 95 -21.99 24.06 19.47
N THR A 96 -21.52 24.16 18.23
CA THR A 96 -20.14 23.91 17.85
C THR A 96 -19.28 25.06 18.36
N CYS A 97 -18.18 24.78 19.06
CA CYS A 97 -17.30 25.82 19.57
C CYS A 97 -16.58 26.53 18.41
N ASP A 98 -16.19 27.81 18.64
CA ASP A 98 -15.54 28.69 17.67
C ASP A 98 -16.34 28.93 16.36
N GLU A 99 -17.65 28.71 16.39
CA GLU A 99 -18.54 28.88 15.22
C GLU A 99 -19.76 29.73 15.58
N ASP A 100 -20.30 30.45 14.59
CA ASP A 100 -21.62 31.05 14.69
C ASP A 100 -22.71 29.99 14.46
N ASN A 101 -23.44 29.64 15.53
CA ASN A 101 -24.50 28.66 15.50
C ASN A 101 -25.90 29.24 15.34
N THR A 102 -26.06 30.53 15.00
CA THR A 102 -27.35 31.23 14.97
C THR A 102 -28.40 30.61 14.05
N GLY A 103 -28.01 29.80 13.07
CA GLY A 103 -28.93 29.05 12.19
C GLY A 103 -29.10 27.56 12.56
N LYS A 104 -28.48 27.07 13.63
CA LYS A 104 -28.38 25.63 13.99
C LYS A 104 -29.08 25.32 15.33
N ALA A 105 -30.00 26.15 15.81
CA ALA A 105 -30.65 25.96 17.10
C ALA A 105 -31.44 24.64 17.15
N VAL A 106 -31.26 23.88 18.27
CA VAL A 106 -32.02 22.66 18.56
C VAL A 106 -33.31 23.07 19.24
N GLU A 107 -34.45 22.56 18.75
CA GLU A 107 -35.77 22.90 19.29
C GLU A 107 -35.89 22.52 20.77
N ASN A 108 -36.52 23.41 21.56
CA ASN A 108 -36.77 23.26 23.00
C ASN A 108 -35.49 23.15 23.87
N VAL A 109 -34.31 23.58 23.39
CA VAL A 109 -33.10 23.67 24.19
C VAL A 109 -32.70 25.13 24.40
N SER A 110 -32.70 25.57 25.65
CA SER A 110 -32.20 26.89 26.02
C SER A 110 -30.71 26.98 25.70
N PHE A 111 -30.20 28.14 25.27
CA PHE A 111 -28.81 28.39 24.89
C PHE A 111 -28.31 27.62 23.66
N SER A 112 -29.18 26.98 22.91
CA SER A 112 -28.85 26.42 21.58
C SER A 112 -28.93 27.54 20.52
N GLY A 113 -28.08 27.44 19.50
CA GLY A 113 -28.01 28.43 18.41
C GLY A 113 -27.30 29.73 18.80
N MET A 114 -26.39 29.71 19.76
CA MET A 114 -25.58 30.85 20.17
C MET A 114 -24.35 31.05 19.29
N ASN A 115 -23.94 32.32 19.11
CA ASN A 115 -22.65 32.61 18.50
C ASN A 115 -21.51 32.25 19.50
N MET A 116 -20.64 31.31 19.10
CA MET A 116 -19.49 30.83 19.88
C MET A 116 -18.13 31.24 19.30
N GLU A 117 -18.10 32.17 18.34
CA GLU A 117 -16.85 32.71 17.79
C GLU A 117 -15.91 33.21 18.91
N GLY A 118 -14.63 32.82 18.84
CA GLY A 118 -13.61 33.12 19.86
C GLY A 118 -13.65 32.19 21.07
N LYS A 119 -14.64 31.29 21.20
CA LYS A 119 -14.72 30.28 22.28
C LYS A 119 -14.33 28.90 21.74
N GLY A 120 -13.06 28.74 21.37
CA GLY A 120 -12.55 27.58 20.63
C GLY A 120 -12.25 26.34 21.49
N PHE A 121 -12.52 26.37 22.82
CA PHE A 121 -12.19 25.24 23.70
C PHE A 121 -13.44 24.69 24.39
N VAL A 122 -13.53 23.38 24.50
CA VAL A 122 -14.57 22.69 25.28
C VAL A 122 -14.09 22.51 26.72
N PHE A 123 -14.79 23.09 27.66
CA PHE A 123 -14.59 22.90 29.10
C PHE A 123 -15.65 21.95 29.66
N ILE A 124 -15.23 20.94 30.43
CA ILE A 124 -16.10 19.95 31.07
C ILE A 124 -16.20 20.31 32.56
N LEU A 125 -17.40 20.55 33.06
CA LEU A 125 -17.58 21.01 34.44
C LEU A 125 -17.08 20.00 35.47
N ASP A 126 -17.45 18.73 35.31
CA ASP A 126 -16.94 17.62 36.14
C ASP A 126 -16.17 16.64 35.26
N ILE A 127 -14.85 16.69 35.38
CA ILE A 127 -13.95 15.82 34.62
C ILE A 127 -14.02 14.35 35.09
N LEU A 128 -14.61 14.09 36.25
CA LEU A 128 -14.77 12.72 36.80
C LEU A 128 -15.91 11.98 36.15
N ASP A 129 -16.95 12.70 35.69
CA ASP A 129 -18.05 12.15 34.90
C ASP A 129 -18.24 12.94 33.61
N PRO A 130 -17.35 12.84 32.63
CA PRO A 130 -17.36 13.67 31.42
C PRO A 130 -18.53 13.37 30.50
N VAL A 131 -19.24 12.25 30.69
CA VAL A 131 -20.36 11.81 29.85
C VAL A 131 -21.65 12.53 30.25
N ASN A 132 -21.89 12.69 31.54
CA ASN A 132 -23.11 13.29 32.09
C ASN A 132 -22.91 14.73 32.57
N SER A 133 -21.67 15.21 32.57
CA SER A 133 -21.33 16.57 32.98
C SER A 133 -21.64 17.59 31.88
N MET A 134 -21.97 18.82 32.31
CA MET A 134 -22.16 19.94 31.40
C MET A 134 -20.84 20.31 30.73
N LYS A 135 -20.88 20.51 29.40
CA LYS A 135 -19.79 20.97 28.54
C LYS A 135 -20.10 22.39 28.09
N LEU A 136 -19.11 23.24 28.09
CA LEU A 136 -19.23 24.66 27.68
C LEU A 136 -18.14 25.02 26.69
N CYS A 137 -18.44 25.91 25.75
CA CYS A 137 -17.44 26.53 24.89
C CYS A 137 -16.82 27.74 25.63
N VAL A 138 -15.49 27.75 25.76
CA VAL A 138 -14.74 28.77 26.49
C VAL A 138 -13.62 29.37 25.65
N ASN A 139 -13.22 30.61 25.97
CA ASN A 139 -12.16 31.29 25.23
C ASN A 139 -10.76 30.74 25.53
N LYS A 140 -10.53 30.30 26.78
CA LYS A 140 -9.23 29.83 27.25
C LYS A 140 -9.38 28.79 28.36
N CYS A 141 -8.53 27.79 28.36
CA CYS A 141 -8.45 26.81 29.45
C CYS A 141 -7.73 27.40 30.68
N PRO A 142 -8.19 27.09 31.92
CA PRO A 142 -7.51 27.53 33.15
C PRO A 142 -6.11 26.94 33.26
N GLY A 143 -5.05 27.76 33.21
CA GLY A 143 -3.66 27.31 33.31
C GLY A 143 -3.16 27.11 34.76
N GLN A 144 -3.99 27.40 35.78
CA GLN A 144 -3.70 27.22 37.22
C GLN A 144 -4.91 26.65 37.94
N ASP A 145 -4.65 26.03 39.12
CA ASP A 145 -5.73 25.51 39.96
C ASP A 145 -6.57 26.68 40.49
N LEU A 146 -7.88 26.62 40.27
CA LEU A 146 -8.88 27.53 40.80
C LEU A 146 -9.62 26.80 41.93
N ASN A 147 -9.32 27.17 43.18
CA ASN A 147 -9.78 26.41 44.34
C ASN A 147 -11.07 26.96 44.97
N THR A 148 -11.41 28.21 44.66
CA THR A 148 -12.61 28.89 45.19
C THR A 148 -13.47 29.48 44.08
N THR A 149 -14.73 29.75 44.38
CA THR A 149 -15.68 30.45 43.47
C THR A 149 -15.15 31.85 43.11
N VAL A 150 -14.43 32.51 44.02
CA VAL A 150 -13.79 33.83 43.80
C VAL A 150 -12.65 33.73 42.78
N ASP A 151 -11.84 32.68 42.83
CA ASP A 151 -10.77 32.46 41.85
C ASP A 151 -11.35 32.19 40.46
N ILE A 152 -12.45 31.46 40.36
CA ILE A 152 -13.18 31.19 39.13
C ILE A 152 -13.76 32.50 38.54
N ALA A 153 -14.41 33.33 39.38
CA ALA A 153 -14.91 34.65 38.98
C ALA A 153 -13.79 35.55 38.46
N ARG A 154 -12.65 35.57 39.17
CA ARG A 154 -11.48 36.36 38.78
C ARG A 154 -10.93 35.91 37.44
N PHE A 155 -10.82 34.59 37.21
CA PHE A 155 -10.37 34.03 35.95
C PHE A 155 -11.33 34.42 34.79
N ALA A 156 -12.64 34.35 35.01
CA ALA A 156 -13.62 34.76 34.04
C ALA A 156 -13.45 36.24 33.60
N VAL A 157 -13.22 37.14 34.56
CA VAL A 157 -13.03 38.57 34.28
C VAL A 157 -11.68 38.85 33.60
N THR A 158 -10.59 38.24 34.10
CA THR A 158 -9.23 38.54 33.61
C THR A 158 -8.94 37.93 32.25
N GLU A 159 -9.43 36.72 31.98
CA GLU A 159 -9.16 35.99 30.75
C GLU A 159 -10.36 36.01 29.76
N GLY A 160 -11.48 36.60 30.15
CA GLY A 160 -12.72 36.63 29.33
C GLY A 160 -13.30 35.24 29.09
N SER A 161 -12.96 34.26 29.97
CA SER A 161 -13.33 32.85 29.79
C SER A 161 -14.25 32.36 30.92
N TYR A 162 -15.54 32.28 30.61
CA TYR A 162 -16.59 31.95 31.58
C TYR A 162 -16.75 30.44 31.70
N LEU A 163 -16.59 29.91 32.94
CA LEU A 163 -16.64 28.48 33.25
C LEU A 163 -17.99 28.03 33.84
N CYS A 164 -18.97 28.92 33.96
CA CYS A 164 -20.33 28.62 34.34
C CYS A 164 -21.28 28.62 33.14
N ARG A 165 -22.53 28.15 33.34
CA ARG A 165 -23.55 28.21 32.29
C ARG A 165 -23.71 29.62 31.77
N TYR A 166 -24.05 29.78 30.51
CA TYR A 166 -23.99 31.04 29.74
C TYR A 166 -24.86 32.17 30.26
N ASP A 167 -25.85 31.89 31.16
CA ASP A 167 -26.70 32.89 31.81
C ASP A 167 -26.08 33.51 33.05
N ILE A 168 -24.99 32.96 33.58
CA ILE A 168 -24.36 33.42 34.80
C ILE A 168 -23.35 34.53 34.48
N LYS A 169 -23.53 35.68 35.13
CA LYS A 169 -22.60 36.82 35.02
C LYS A 169 -21.55 36.75 36.15
N ASP A 170 -20.45 37.46 35.98
CA ASP A 170 -19.27 37.50 36.88
C ASP A 170 -19.64 37.80 38.33
N THR A 171 -20.66 38.59 38.56
CA THR A 171 -21.13 39.01 39.88
C THR A 171 -21.96 37.99 40.63
N ASP A 172 -22.42 36.93 39.92
CA ASP A 172 -23.42 36.01 40.43
C ASP A 172 -22.81 34.66 40.90
N TYR A 173 -21.50 34.53 40.85
CA TYR A 173 -20.83 33.31 41.30
C TYR A 173 -21.08 33.05 42.79
N SER A 174 -21.68 31.90 43.12
CA SER A 174 -22.01 31.48 44.48
C SER A 174 -21.93 29.98 44.69
N ASP A 175 -21.71 29.55 45.91
CA ASP A 175 -21.70 28.12 46.29
C ASP A 175 -23.04 27.42 46.05
N ASP A 176 -24.14 28.14 45.98
CA ASP A 176 -25.47 27.62 45.62
C ASP A 176 -25.53 27.18 44.16
N LEU A 177 -24.88 27.89 43.26
CA LEU A 177 -24.78 27.50 41.84
C LEU A 177 -23.88 26.30 41.64
N VAL A 178 -22.88 26.10 42.50
CA VAL A 178 -22.05 24.88 42.49
C VAL A 178 -22.88 23.67 42.88
N LYS A 179 -23.69 23.78 43.97
CA LYS A 179 -24.59 22.69 44.40
C LYS A 179 -25.64 22.33 43.34
N LYS A 180 -26.06 23.28 42.54
CA LYS A 180 -27.00 23.06 41.42
C LYS A 180 -26.32 22.51 40.14
N GLY A 181 -24.98 22.32 40.13
CA GLY A 181 -24.25 21.82 38.97
C GLY A 181 -24.18 22.83 37.80
N ILE A 182 -24.34 24.13 38.09
CA ILE A 182 -24.35 25.21 37.09
C ILE A 182 -22.95 25.84 36.94
N CYS A 183 -22.19 25.85 38.04
CA CYS A 183 -20.79 26.29 38.07
C CYS A 183 -19.89 25.22 38.66
N PRO A 184 -18.59 25.15 38.29
CA PRO A 184 -17.64 24.25 38.92
C PRO A 184 -17.28 24.75 40.33
N GLY A 185 -17.13 23.86 41.32
CA GLY A 185 -16.69 24.23 42.66
C GLY A 185 -15.17 24.37 42.77
N ARG A 186 -14.46 23.64 41.98
CA ARG A 186 -13.00 23.64 41.86
C ARG A 186 -12.59 23.27 40.46
N VAL A 187 -11.59 23.93 39.92
CA VAL A 187 -11.06 23.63 38.59
C VAL A 187 -9.56 23.38 38.68
N PHE A 188 -9.14 22.26 38.10
CA PHE A 188 -7.70 21.95 38.05
C PHE A 188 -7.04 22.69 36.88
N ALA A 189 -5.76 23.01 37.04
CA ALA A 189 -4.93 23.56 35.97
C ALA A 189 -5.03 22.61 34.75
N SER A 190 -5.46 23.14 33.62
CA SER A 190 -5.71 22.41 32.40
C SER A 190 -5.00 23.03 31.20
N GLU A 191 -4.60 22.18 30.28
CA GLU A 191 -4.04 22.55 28.99
C GLU A 191 -5.00 22.20 27.87
N SER A 192 -4.93 22.95 26.77
CA SER A 192 -5.75 22.65 25.60
C SER A 192 -5.20 21.43 24.84
N LEU A 193 -6.01 20.39 24.74
CA LEU A 193 -5.70 19.19 23.99
C LEU A 193 -6.81 18.90 22.98
N LEU A 194 -6.52 19.00 21.67
CA LEU A 194 -7.52 18.87 20.63
C LEU A 194 -8.77 19.71 20.90
N ASN A 195 -8.55 20.95 21.33
CA ASN A 195 -9.59 21.92 21.72
C ASN A 195 -10.46 21.53 22.94
N TYR A 196 -10.06 20.53 23.73
CA TYR A 196 -10.64 20.22 25.04
C TYR A 196 -9.70 20.70 26.17
N CYS A 197 -10.27 21.26 27.24
CA CYS A 197 -9.53 21.61 28.45
C CYS A 197 -9.30 20.36 29.29
N VAL A 198 -8.08 19.84 29.28
CA VAL A 198 -7.69 18.62 29.98
C VAL A 198 -6.76 18.95 31.15
N PRO A 199 -7.02 18.47 32.39
CA PRO A 199 -6.15 18.74 33.52
C PRO A 199 -4.71 18.28 33.31
N SER A 200 -3.74 19.19 33.49
CA SER A 200 -2.30 18.93 33.33
C SER A 200 -1.72 17.97 34.36
N SER A 201 -2.44 17.72 35.47
CA SER A 201 -2.00 16.84 36.56
C SER A 201 -3.06 15.84 36.97
N LEU A 202 -3.33 14.87 36.09
CA LEU A 202 -4.20 13.71 36.36
C LEU A 202 -3.74 12.87 37.56
N LYS A 203 -2.45 12.90 37.92
CA LYS A 203 -1.88 12.21 39.08
C LYS A 203 -2.51 12.63 40.42
N ARG A 204 -3.05 13.85 40.55
CA ARG A 204 -3.68 14.34 41.77
C ARG A 204 -5.10 13.83 41.99
N LEU A 205 -5.71 13.20 41.00
CA LEU A 205 -7.11 12.76 41.04
C LEU A 205 -7.32 11.35 41.63
N GLY A 206 -6.25 10.63 42.01
CA GLY A 206 -6.34 9.40 42.82
C GLY A 206 -6.99 8.19 42.16
N PHE A 207 -7.07 8.14 40.83
CA PHE A 207 -7.72 7.06 40.10
C PHE A 207 -6.72 6.05 39.52
N ASP A 208 -6.63 4.86 40.11
CA ASP A 208 -5.87 3.72 39.59
C ASP A 208 -6.38 3.19 38.21
N SER A 209 -7.65 3.49 37.88
CA SER A 209 -8.25 3.11 36.58
C SER A 209 -7.80 3.99 35.40
N LEU A 210 -7.10 5.08 35.65
CA LEU A 210 -6.63 6.05 34.67
C LEU A 210 -5.22 5.74 34.10
N ASN A 211 -4.60 4.62 34.46
CA ASN A 211 -3.30 4.23 33.94
C ASN A 211 -3.26 4.21 32.39
N THR A 212 -4.37 3.82 31.76
CA THR A 212 -4.46 3.80 30.27
C THR A 212 -4.51 5.22 29.69
N LEU A 213 -5.19 6.15 30.35
CA LEU A 213 -5.23 7.57 29.97
C LEU A 213 -3.90 8.28 30.30
N MET A 214 -3.27 7.95 31.42
CA MET A 214 -1.94 8.48 31.78
C MET A 214 -0.85 8.04 30.81
N VAL A 215 -0.87 6.77 30.36
CA VAL A 215 0.05 6.31 29.32
C VAL A 215 -0.19 7.07 28.02
N PHE A 216 -1.46 7.33 27.66
CA PHE A 216 -1.83 8.14 26.51
C PHE A 216 -1.33 9.59 26.63
N PHE A 217 -1.46 10.24 27.80
CA PHE A 217 -1.03 11.62 28.00
C PHE A 217 0.49 11.78 28.15
N ASN A 218 1.21 10.82 28.76
CA ASN A 218 2.67 10.79 28.73
C ASN A 218 3.23 10.57 27.31
N GLN A 219 2.51 9.83 26.48
CA GLN A 219 2.82 9.73 25.05
C GLN A 219 2.57 11.07 24.34
N PHE A 220 1.64 11.88 24.82
CA PHE A 220 1.29 13.18 24.24
C PHE A 220 2.36 14.25 24.44
N ASP A 221 3.00 14.29 25.60
CA ASP A 221 4.12 15.20 25.87
C ASP A 221 5.32 14.88 24.98
N SER A 222 5.57 13.57 24.77
CA SER A 222 6.56 13.08 23.81
C SER A 222 6.15 13.41 22.36
N PHE A 223 4.85 13.30 22.03
CA PHE A 223 4.33 13.64 20.72
C PHE A 223 4.46 15.14 20.41
N HIS A 224 4.20 16.01 21.38
CA HIS A 224 4.35 17.45 21.20
C HIS A 224 5.82 17.84 20.94
N ARG A 225 6.78 17.26 21.66
CA ARG A 225 8.23 17.45 21.40
C ARG A 225 8.62 16.96 20.00
N VAL A 226 8.13 15.79 19.61
CA VAL A 226 8.32 15.23 18.26
C VAL A 226 7.76 16.17 17.20
N LEU A 227 6.55 16.67 17.38
CA LEU A 227 5.91 17.58 16.43
C LEU A 227 6.68 18.91 16.34
N THR A 228 7.16 19.42 17.45
CA THR A 228 7.99 20.64 17.52
C THR A 228 9.30 20.46 16.74
N ASP A 229 9.98 19.32 16.92
CA ASP A 229 11.22 19.01 16.20
C ASP A 229 10.96 18.86 14.68
N LEU A 230 9.84 18.26 14.27
CA LEU A 230 9.44 18.18 12.88
C LEU A 230 9.12 19.55 12.26
N ILE A 231 8.39 20.41 13.00
CA ILE A 231 8.07 21.77 12.55
C ILE A 231 9.35 22.62 12.44
N LYS A 232 10.32 22.46 13.34
CA LYS A 232 11.60 23.18 13.26
C LYS A 232 12.47 22.71 12.10
N SER A 233 12.39 21.43 11.71
CA SER A 233 13.27 20.81 10.72
C SER A 233 12.63 20.57 9.33
N TRP A 234 11.42 21.09 9.07
CA TRP A 234 10.69 20.82 7.83
C TRP A 234 11.45 21.24 6.56
N ARG A 235 12.18 22.35 6.60
CA ARG A 235 12.96 22.85 5.45
C ARG A 235 14.09 21.88 5.07
N GLU A 236 14.82 21.40 6.05
CA GLU A 236 15.91 20.44 5.87
C GLU A 236 15.37 19.09 5.40
N MET A 237 14.22 18.64 5.92
CA MET A 237 13.57 17.44 5.45
C MET A 237 13.19 17.53 3.97
N ILE A 238 12.66 18.69 3.52
CA ILE A 238 12.37 18.89 2.09
C ILE A 238 13.65 18.84 1.25
N ILE A 239 14.73 19.47 1.68
CA ILE A 239 16.02 19.43 0.97
C ILE A 239 16.50 17.97 0.87
N LEU A 240 16.41 17.20 1.96
CA LEU A 240 16.79 15.78 1.96
C LEU A 240 15.88 14.92 1.07
N CYS A 241 14.61 15.28 0.87
CA CYS A 241 13.76 14.65 -0.14
C CYS A 241 14.27 14.91 -1.56
N PHE A 242 14.77 16.12 -1.86
CA PHE A 242 15.43 16.39 -3.16
C PHE A 242 16.74 15.62 -3.31
N VAL A 243 17.51 15.45 -2.24
CA VAL A 243 18.72 14.59 -2.24
C VAL A 243 18.31 13.13 -2.51
N ALA A 244 17.21 12.64 -1.91
CA ALA A 244 16.67 11.30 -2.19
C ALA A 244 16.24 11.14 -3.67
N LEU A 245 15.64 12.17 -4.28
CA LEU A 245 15.33 12.18 -5.71
C LEU A 245 16.61 12.03 -6.56
N GLY A 246 17.68 12.76 -6.22
CA GLY A 246 18.98 12.65 -6.87
C GLY A 246 19.59 11.25 -6.76
N PHE A 247 19.57 10.66 -5.54
CA PHE A 247 20.03 9.28 -5.33
C PHE A 247 19.15 8.25 -6.04
N GLY A 248 17.83 8.46 -6.10
CA GLY A 248 16.91 7.61 -6.86
C GLY A 248 17.22 7.59 -8.35
N ALA A 249 17.43 8.77 -8.94
CA ALA A 249 17.84 8.90 -10.35
C ALA A 249 19.22 8.27 -10.59
N LEU A 250 20.18 8.51 -9.71
CA LEU A 250 21.51 7.88 -9.77
C LEU A 250 21.40 6.34 -9.71
N MET A 251 20.54 5.82 -8.85
CA MET A 251 20.33 4.37 -8.71
C MET A 251 19.77 3.75 -10.01
N VAL A 252 18.83 4.42 -10.69
CA VAL A 252 18.34 3.98 -12.01
C VAL A 252 19.47 3.93 -13.03
N LEU A 253 20.36 4.94 -13.03
CA LEU A 253 21.54 4.95 -13.89
C LEU A 253 22.53 3.83 -13.55
N LEU A 254 22.78 3.58 -12.27
CA LEU A 254 23.65 2.50 -11.82
C LEU A 254 23.10 1.13 -12.25
N ILE A 255 21.81 0.89 -12.07
CA ILE A 255 21.16 -0.36 -12.51
C ILE A 255 21.29 -0.51 -14.03
N ARG A 256 21.12 0.56 -14.81
CA ARG A 256 21.26 0.52 -16.27
C ARG A 256 22.65 0.01 -16.71
N PHE A 257 23.73 0.52 -16.11
CA PHE A 257 25.10 0.23 -16.54
C PHE A 257 25.71 -0.98 -15.80
N LEU A 258 25.36 -1.18 -14.54
CA LEU A 258 25.96 -2.15 -13.64
C LEU A 258 25.02 -3.33 -13.31
N ALA A 259 23.88 -3.49 -13.99
CA ALA A 259 22.92 -4.55 -13.69
C ALA A 259 23.59 -5.93 -13.63
N SER A 260 24.48 -6.25 -14.58
CA SER A 260 25.20 -7.52 -14.58
C SER A 260 26.07 -7.71 -13.34
N VAL A 261 26.84 -6.68 -12.98
CA VAL A 261 27.74 -6.73 -11.81
C VAL A 261 26.93 -6.85 -10.53
N ILE A 262 25.86 -6.05 -10.39
CA ILE A 262 24.98 -6.02 -9.23
C ILE A 262 24.31 -7.38 -9.04
N VAL A 263 23.75 -7.97 -10.08
CA VAL A 263 23.07 -9.27 -10.02
C VAL A 263 24.04 -10.37 -9.59
N TRP A 264 25.23 -10.45 -10.19
CA TRP A 264 26.23 -11.45 -9.83
C TRP A 264 26.79 -11.24 -8.42
N PHE A 265 27.00 -10.00 -8.02
CA PHE A 265 27.43 -9.66 -6.66
C PHE A 265 26.42 -10.09 -5.61
N ILE A 266 25.12 -9.84 -5.84
CA ILE A 266 24.03 -10.26 -4.96
C ILE A 266 23.96 -11.78 -4.84
N ILE A 267 24.03 -12.50 -5.95
CA ILE A 267 24.03 -13.97 -5.96
C ILE A 267 25.23 -14.50 -5.16
N THR A 268 26.39 -13.90 -5.34
CA THR A 268 27.60 -14.28 -4.61
C THR A 268 27.45 -14.06 -3.11
N ILE A 269 26.91 -12.91 -2.70
CA ILE A 269 26.63 -12.63 -1.27
C ILE A 269 25.60 -13.62 -0.71
N ALA A 270 24.54 -13.93 -1.47
CA ALA A 270 23.52 -14.90 -1.04
C ALA A 270 24.14 -16.31 -0.84
N ILE A 271 25.01 -16.74 -1.74
CA ILE A 271 25.74 -18.00 -1.61
C ILE A 271 26.65 -17.98 -0.38
N ILE A 272 27.53 -16.99 -0.26
CA ILE A 272 28.47 -16.87 0.85
C ILE A 272 27.70 -16.72 2.17
N GLY A 273 26.67 -15.89 2.21
CA GLY A 273 25.86 -15.64 3.40
C GLY A 273 25.09 -16.90 3.86
N SER A 274 24.55 -17.68 2.92
CA SER A 274 23.86 -18.93 3.27
C SER A 274 24.81 -19.98 3.80
N ILE A 275 26.00 -20.12 3.20
CA ILE A 275 27.05 -21.04 3.67
C ILE A 275 27.58 -20.60 5.04
N ALA A 276 27.92 -19.31 5.20
CA ALA A 276 28.41 -18.76 6.45
C ALA A 276 27.37 -18.85 7.58
N GLY A 277 26.10 -18.55 7.28
CA GLY A 277 25.01 -18.70 8.24
C GLY A 277 24.82 -20.16 8.69
N THR A 278 24.83 -21.09 7.75
CA THR A 278 24.75 -22.53 8.06
C THR A 278 25.96 -23.00 8.88
N ALA A 279 27.15 -22.57 8.52
CA ALA A 279 28.38 -22.90 9.27
C ALA A 279 28.32 -22.30 10.69
N GLY A 280 27.83 -21.06 10.84
CA GLY A 280 27.63 -20.41 12.13
C GLY A 280 26.64 -21.16 13.03
N LEU A 281 25.51 -21.63 12.48
CA LEU A 281 24.56 -22.46 13.24
C LEU A 281 25.16 -23.80 13.70
N TRP A 282 25.93 -24.46 12.82
CA TRP A 282 26.63 -25.67 13.19
C TRP A 282 27.71 -25.41 14.23
N TRP A 283 28.43 -24.30 14.12
CA TRP A 283 29.41 -23.88 15.13
C TRP A 283 28.76 -23.70 16.50
N THR A 284 27.65 -22.93 16.56
CA THR A 284 26.89 -22.70 17.80
C THR A 284 26.37 -24.00 18.41
N TYR A 285 25.86 -24.92 17.57
CA TYR A 285 25.47 -26.26 18.03
C TYR A 285 26.63 -27.04 18.63
N MET A 286 27.80 -27.07 17.95
CA MET A 286 28.99 -27.78 18.42
C MET A 286 29.55 -27.17 19.70
N ASP A 287 29.50 -25.86 19.83
CA ASP A 287 29.97 -25.13 21.00
C ASP A 287 29.06 -25.43 22.21
N LYS A 288 27.76 -25.32 22.06
CA LYS A 288 26.78 -25.70 23.11
C LYS A 288 26.92 -27.19 23.49
N LYS A 289 27.17 -28.09 22.56
CA LYS A 289 27.37 -29.52 22.84
C LYS A 289 28.65 -29.77 23.65
N ARG A 290 29.70 -28.98 23.47
CA ARG A 290 30.96 -29.07 24.25
C ARG A 290 30.81 -28.53 25.67
N PHE A 291 29.95 -27.49 25.86
CA PHE A 291 29.73 -26.86 27.17
C PHE A 291 28.69 -27.56 28.07
N ILE A 292 27.93 -28.55 27.56
CA ILE A 292 27.03 -29.37 28.38
C ILE A 292 27.78 -30.33 29.31
N ASP A 293 29.06 -30.63 29.00
CA ASP A 293 29.93 -31.39 29.90
C ASP A 293 30.52 -30.57 31.07
N ASP A 294 30.51 -29.22 30.99
CA ASP A 294 30.89 -28.32 32.09
C ASP A 294 29.75 -27.33 32.36
N LYS A 295 29.08 -27.52 33.51
CA LYS A 295 28.03 -26.62 34.01
C LYS A 295 28.56 -25.20 34.19
N GLU A 296 28.01 -24.21 33.55
CA GLU A 296 27.67 -22.90 34.12
C GLU A 296 26.96 -22.02 33.11
N ASP A 297 25.96 -21.24 33.64
CA ASP A 297 25.14 -20.25 32.92
C ASP A 297 26.00 -19.20 32.21
N ASP A 298 25.88 -19.08 30.88
CA ASP A 298 26.35 -17.89 30.18
C ASP A 298 25.34 -17.44 29.07
N ASN A 299 24.77 -16.28 29.33
CA ASN A 299 23.93 -15.54 28.40
C ASN A 299 24.74 -15.01 27.22
N ILE A 300 24.32 -15.29 25.98
CA ILE A 300 24.90 -14.72 24.78
C ILE A 300 24.34 -13.30 24.59
N PRO A 301 25.14 -12.23 24.60
CA PRO A 301 24.66 -10.85 24.66
C PRO A 301 24.11 -10.28 23.35
N LEU A 302 23.97 -11.06 22.28
CA LEU A 302 23.52 -10.57 20.96
C LEU A 302 22.06 -10.85 20.62
N LEU A 303 21.41 -11.78 21.30
CA LEU A 303 19.98 -12.07 21.12
C LEU A 303 19.42 -12.51 22.47
N ASN A 304 18.71 -11.61 23.16
CA ASN A 304 17.93 -11.94 24.34
C ASN A 304 16.77 -12.89 24.01
N VAL A 305 17.10 -14.11 23.62
CA VAL A 305 16.14 -15.20 23.44
C VAL A 305 16.70 -16.40 24.18
N ASP A 306 16.14 -16.70 25.34
CA ASP A 306 16.33 -17.93 26.08
C ASP A 306 15.83 -19.11 25.23
N ILE A 307 16.68 -19.70 24.42
CA ILE A 307 16.40 -20.96 23.72
C ILE A 307 17.24 -22.04 24.38
N ASP A 308 16.65 -22.65 25.40
CA ASP A 308 17.28 -23.61 26.32
C ASP A 308 17.42 -25.02 25.76
N SER A 309 17.47 -25.28 24.45
CA SER A 309 17.63 -26.65 24.00
C SER A 309 18.67 -26.83 22.89
N GLU A 310 19.72 -27.60 23.17
CA GLU A 310 20.66 -28.15 22.19
C GLU A 310 19.95 -28.74 20.97
N GLN A 311 18.83 -29.42 21.21
CA GLN A 311 17.98 -30.00 20.16
C GLN A 311 17.43 -28.97 19.17
N ALA A 312 17.06 -27.75 19.63
CA ALA A 312 16.57 -26.69 18.77
C ALA A 312 17.66 -26.20 17.80
N PHE A 313 18.90 -26.00 18.27
CA PHE A 313 20.03 -25.61 17.40
C PHE A 313 20.39 -26.68 16.39
N MET A 314 20.31 -27.97 16.77
CA MET A 314 20.49 -29.08 15.84
C MET A 314 19.43 -29.06 14.73
N ILE A 315 18.17 -28.91 15.09
CA ILE A 315 17.05 -28.84 14.12
C ILE A 315 17.25 -27.65 13.19
N TYR A 316 17.57 -26.45 13.72
CA TYR A 316 17.80 -25.24 12.91
C TYR A 316 18.99 -25.42 11.97
N SER A 317 20.08 -26.07 12.40
CA SER A 317 21.26 -26.35 11.57
C SER A 317 20.92 -27.30 10.42
N ILE A 318 20.12 -28.34 10.67
CA ILE A 318 19.66 -29.28 9.63
C ILE A 318 18.77 -28.54 8.63
N ILE A 319 17.79 -27.77 9.11
CA ILE A 319 16.89 -26.99 8.24
C ILE A 319 17.70 -26.01 7.39
N ALA A 320 18.62 -25.25 7.99
CA ALA A 320 19.49 -24.32 7.28
C ALA A 320 20.34 -25.01 6.22
N THR A 321 20.89 -26.21 6.52
CA THR A 321 21.65 -26.99 5.55
C THR A 321 20.80 -27.40 4.35
N VAL A 322 19.57 -27.92 4.60
CA VAL A 322 18.65 -28.30 3.54
C VAL A 322 18.28 -27.09 2.68
N LEU A 323 17.97 -25.96 3.31
CA LEU A 323 17.65 -24.71 2.60
C LEU A 323 18.82 -24.19 1.76
N THR A 324 20.06 -24.25 2.30
CA THR A 324 21.28 -23.86 1.58
C THR A 324 21.52 -24.76 0.36
N VAL A 325 21.39 -26.08 0.50
CA VAL A 325 21.50 -27.01 -0.62
C VAL A 325 20.45 -26.75 -1.68
N ILE A 326 19.20 -26.53 -1.28
CA ILE A 326 18.11 -26.19 -2.21
C ILE A 326 18.43 -24.86 -2.93
N LEU A 327 18.88 -23.83 -2.21
CA LEU A 327 19.27 -22.53 -2.79
C LEU A 327 20.37 -22.71 -3.85
N LEU A 328 21.43 -23.46 -3.53
CA LEU A 328 22.55 -23.72 -4.45
C LEU A 328 22.06 -24.45 -5.71
N LEU A 329 21.20 -25.46 -5.57
CA LEU A 329 20.63 -26.21 -6.69
C LEU A 329 19.76 -25.30 -7.56
N VAL A 330 18.91 -24.44 -6.94
CA VAL A 330 18.08 -23.47 -7.66
C VAL A 330 18.95 -22.50 -8.46
N ILE A 331 19.99 -21.92 -7.85
CA ILE A 331 20.91 -21.00 -8.55
C ILE A 331 21.59 -21.71 -9.73
N LEU A 332 22.02 -22.95 -9.56
CA LEU A 332 22.70 -23.73 -10.60
C LEU A 332 21.76 -24.00 -11.80
N VAL A 333 20.51 -24.38 -11.53
CA VAL A 333 19.49 -24.61 -12.57
C VAL A 333 19.11 -23.30 -13.25
N MET A 334 19.04 -22.19 -12.49
CA MET A 334 18.57 -20.89 -12.98
C MET A 334 19.67 -20.04 -13.63
N ARG A 335 20.96 -20.45 -13.62
CA ARG A 335 22.10 -19.64 -14.09
C ARG A 335 21.91 -19.07 -15.52
N LYS A 336 21.40 -19.89 -16.45
CA LYS A 336 21.14 -19.46 -17.83
C LYS A 336 20.00 -18.44 -17.93
N ARG A 337 19.04 -18.47 -17.00
CA ARG A 337 17.88 -17.57 -16.96
C ARG A 337 18.21 -16.24 -16.32
N ILE A 338 19.22 -16.20 -15.43
CA ILE A 338 19.79 -14.97 -14.86
C ILE A 338 20.35 -14.08 -15.95
N GLY A 339 20.99 -14.67 -16.98
CA GLY A 339 21.47 -13.92 -18.15
C GLY A 339 20.35 -13.17 -18.90
N LEU A 340 19.18 -13.81 -19.08
CA LEU A 340 18.01 -13.16 -19.66
C LEU A 340 17.52 -11.99 -18.77
N THR A 341 17.48 -12.21 -17.47
CA THR A 341 17.10 -11.14 -16.51
C THR A 341 18.00 -9.93 -16.65
N VAL A 342 19.32 -10.12 -16.66
CA VAL A 342 20.32 -9.04 -16.84
C VAL A 342 20.09 -8.31 -18.15
N THR A 343 19.82 -9.03 -19.24
CA THR A 343 19.56 -8.42 -20.55
C THR A 343 18.28 -7.61 -20.55
N LEU A 344 17.21 -8.07 -19.89
CA LEU A 344 15.97 -7.33 -19.75
C LEU A 344 16.18 -6.05 -18.90
N PHE A 345 16.99 -6.11 -17.84
CA PHE A 345 17.36 -4.92 -17.06
C PHE A 345 18.09 -3.90 -17.95
N HIS A 346 18.99 -4.34 -18.80
CA HIS A 346 19.70 -3.44 -19.73
C HIS A 346 18.74 -2.82 -20.76
N GLU A 347 17.82 -3.61 -21.34
CA GLU A 347 16.82 -3.10 -22.29
C GLU A 347 15.82 -2.16 -21.61
N ALA A 348 15.40 -2.45 -20.36
CA ALA A 348 14.57 -1.55 -19.57
C ALA A 348 15.29 -0.19 -19.34
N GLY A 349 16.58 -0.23 -19.03
CA GLY A 349 17.40 0.97 -18.91
C GLY A 349 17.49 1.79 -20.21
N LYS A 350 17.53 1.14 -21.39
CA LYS A 350 17.45 1.81 -22.70
C LYS A 350 16.08 2.44 -22.91
N CYS A 351 15.01 1.70 -22.65
CA CYS A 351 13.64 2.20 -22.76
C CYS A 351 13.42 3.46 -21.90
N LEU A 352 13.88 3.43 -20.65
CA LEU A 352 13.78 4.58 -19.74
C LEU A 352 14.66 5.77 -20.16
N ALA A 353 15.77 5.52 -20.84
CA ALA A 353 16.60 6.61 -21.40
C ALA A 353 15.95 7.27 -22.63
N ASP A 354 15.29 6.47 -23.47
CA ASP A 354 14.59 6.98 -24.65
C ASP A 354 13.26 7.67 -24.27
N VAL A 355 12.66 7.27 -23.13
CA VAL A 355 11.38 7.81 -22.62
C VAL A 355 11.49 8.17 -21.13
N PRO A 356 12.29 9.20 -20.75
CA PRO A 356 12.57 9.50 -19.35
C PRO A 356 11.34 9.96 -18.56
N ILE A 357 10.32 10.50 -19.23
CA ILE A 357 9.04 10.90 -18.60
C ILE A 357 8.33 9.71 -17.93
N LEU A 358 8.62 8.46 -18.31
CA LEU A 358 8.10 7.26 -17.62
C LEU A 358 8.46 7.24 -16.14
N LEU A 359 9.63 7.75 -15.75
CA LEU A 359 10.06 7.84 -14.35
C LEU A 359 9.22 8.80 -13.51
N LEU A 360 8.57 9.78 -14.17
CA LEU A 360 7.69 10.74 -13.48
C LEU A 360 6.25 10.23 -13.33
N GLN A 361 5.89 9.14 -14.01
CA GLN A 361 4.52 8.63 -14.00
C GLN A 361 4.01 8.26 -12.58
N PRO A 362 4.78 7.61 -11.70
CA PRO A 362 4.35 7.35 -10.33
C PRO A 362 4.12 8.61 -9.50
N LEU A 363 4.88 9.68 -9.76
CA LEU A 363 4.71 10.96 -9.05
C LEU A 363 3.35 11.59 -9.41
N TRP A 364 2.97 11.57 -10.67
CA TRP A 364 1.63 12.02 -11.10
C TRP A 364 0.52 11.20 -10.46
N THR A 365 0.67 9.88 -10.46
CA THR A 365 -0.29 8.98 -9.81
C THR A 365 -0.38 9.25 -8.32
N PHE A 366 0.76 9.46 -7.66
CA PHE A 366 0.80 9.82 -6.24
C PHE A 366 0.07 11.14 -5.96
N ILE A 367 0.29 12.17 -6.77
CA ILE A 367 -0.41 13.48 -6.64
C ILE A 367 -1.92 13.27 -6.79
N ILE A 368 -2.37 12.53 -7.79
CA ILE A 368 -3.80 12.24 -8.00
C ILE A 368 -4.38 11.47 -6.82
N LEU A 369 -3.66 10.48 -6.29
CA LEU A 369 -4.06 9.72 -5.10
C LEU A 369 -4.16 10.61 -3.87
N VAL A 370 -3.22 11.53 -3.66
CA VAL A 370 -3.25 12.48 -2.53
C VAL A 370 -4.49 13.36 -2.62
N PHE A 371 -4.79 13.95 -3.78
CA PHE A 371 -6.02 14.73 -3.97
C PHE A 371 -7.27 13.89 -3.72
N PHE A 372 -7.30 12.66 -4.20
CA PHE A 372 -8.41 11.75 -3.94
C PHE A 372 -8.55 11.40 -2.46
N PHE A 373 -7.44 11.14 -1.74
CA PHE A 373 -7.48 10.86 -0.30
C PHE A 373 -7.92 12.08 0.50
N VAL A 374 -7.46 13.28 0.16
CA VAL A 374 -7.91 14.52 0.80
C VAL A 374 -9.42 14.70 0.62
N TYR A 375 -9.91 14.56 -0.62
CA TYR A 375 -11.36 14.55 -0.91
C TYR A 375 -12.09 13.52 -0.04
N TRP A 376 -11.59 12.27 -0.02
CA TRP A 376 -12.20 11.17 0.70
C TRP A 376 -12.24 11.43 2.22
N ILE A 377 -11.15 11.93 2.81
CA ILE A 377 -11.07 12.26 4.24
C ILE A 377 -12.02 13.42 4.60
N ILE A 378 -12.11 14.44 3.76
CA ILE A 378 -13.04 15.56 3.99
C ILE A 378 -14.47 15.05 4.02
N ILE A 379 -14.89 14.27 3.02
CA ILE A 379 -16.25 13.71 3.00
C ILE A 379 -16.48 12.75 4.16
N LEU A 380 -15.45 11.98 4.55
CA LEU A 380 -15.50 11.12 5.74
C LEU A 380 -15.76 11.93 7.01
N ALA A 381 -15.10 13.09 7.19
CA ALA A 381 -15.31 13.96 8.35
C ALA A 381 -16.74 14.52 8.41
N PHE A 382 -17.28 14.95 7.27
CA PHE A 382 -18.68 15.37 7.18
C PHE A 382 -19.65 14.19 7.43
N LEU A 383 -19.37 13.01 6.89
CA LEU A 383 -20.20 11.82 7.09
C LEU A 383 -20.18 11.35 8.54
N ALA A 384 -19.03 11.43 9.21
CA ALA A 384 -18.89 11.08 10.63
C ALA A 384 -19.65 12.01 11.56
N THR A 385 -19.95 13.22 11.11
CA THR A 385 -20.74 14.23 11.85
C THR A 385 -22.16 14.39 11.33
N ALA A 386 -22.58 13.61 10.34
CA ALA A 386 -23.94 13.57 9.83
C ALA A 386 -24.89 12.85 10.80
N GLU A 387 -25.05 13.44 11.98
CA GLU A 387 -25.78 12.92 13.12
C GLU A 387 -27.00 13.83 13.39
N LYS A 388 -28.03 13.25 14.02
CA LYS A 388 -29.20 14.00 14.46
C LYS A 388 -29.02 14.46 15.89
N ALA A 389 -29.22 15.74 16.15
CA ALA A 389 -29.28 16.26 17.51
C ALA A 389 -30.52 15.70 18.24
N THR A 390 -30.30 15.07 19.39
CA THR A 390 -31.33 14.52 20.26
C THR A 390 -31.13 15.03 21.67
N VAL A 391 -32.21 15.34 22.38
CA VAL A 391 -32.14 15.79 23.78
C VAL A 391 -32.23 14.58 24.67
N ASP A 392 -31.21 14.37 25.52
CA ASP A 392 -31.22 13.32 26.54
C ASP A 392 -32.26 13.66 27.62
N LYS A 393 -33.21 12.74 27.84
CA LYS A 393 -34.33 12.94 28.78
C LYS A 393 -33.88 13.02 30.23
N THR A 394 -32.69 12.52 30.57
CA THR A 394 -32.19 12.48 31.95
C THR A 394 -31.41 13.72 32.32
N THR A 395 -30.56 14.21 31.40
CA THR A 395 -29.68 15.37 31.63
C THR A 395 -30.22 16.66 31.02
N GLY A 396 -31.12 16.57 30.04
CA GLY A 396 -31.58 17.72 29.25
C GLY A 396 -30.52 18.23 28.25
N PHE A 397 -29.38 17.55 28.11
CA PHE A 397 -28.30 17.95 27.22
C PHE A 397 -28.49 17.40 25.81
N VAL A 398 -27.96 18.12 24.84
CA VAL A 398 -27.96 17.68 23.46
C VAL A 398 -26.89 16.59 23.27
N ARG A 399 -27.31 15.47 22.71
CA ARG A 399 -26.44 14.41 22.21
C ARG A 399 -26.67 14.23 20.73
N TYR A 400 -25.59 14.06 20.00
CA TYR A 400 -25.64 13.72 18.59
C TYR A 400 -25.69 12.20 18.44
N THR A 401 -26.72 11.69 17.75
CA THR A 401 -26.94 10.25 17.53
C THR A 401 -26.87 9.94 16.06
N GLU A 402 -26.30 8.82 15.71
CA GLU A 402 -26.18 8.38 14.30
C GLU A 402 -27.57 8.30 13.63
N HIS A 403 -27.65 8.79 12.41
CA HIS A 403 -28.82 8.61 11.57
C HIS A 403 -28.90 7.15 11.10
N GLU A 404 -30.08 6.51 11.11
CA GLU A 404 -30.26 5.06 10.83
C GLU A 404 -29.60 4.58 9.53
N ASN A 405 -29.53 5.44 8.51
CA ASN A 405 -28.98 5.09 7.20
C ASN A 405 -27.47 5.41 7.03
N VAL A 406 -26.84 6.13 7.95
CA VAL A 406 -25.42 6.56 7.81
C VAL A 406 -24.47 5.36 7.79
N SER A 407 -24.78 4.29 8.50
CA SER A 407 -24.00 3.06 8.53
C SER A 407 -23.82 2.44 7.12
N TYR A 408 -24.84 2.46 6.27
CA TYR A 408 -24.73 1.95 4.89
C TYR A 408 -23.88 2.87 4.00
N LEU A 409 -23.96 4.20 4.22
CA LEU A 409 -23.17 5.19 3.49
C LEU A 409 -21.67 5.04 3.81
N TRP A 410 -21.31 4.67 5.04
CA TRP A 410 -19.93 4.34 5.43
C TRP A 410 -19.35 3.21 4.61
N TRP A 411 -20.09 2.10 4.46
CA TRP A 411 -19.64 0.97 3.67
C TRP A 411 -19.48 1.33 2.19
N TYR A 412 -20.43 2.08 1.65
CA TYR A 412 -20.34 2.53 0.27
C TYR A 412 -19.12 3.44 0.04
N HIS A 413 -18.88 4.36 0.96
CA HIS A 413 -17.74 5.28 0.92
C HIS A 413 -16.40 4.53 1.05
N LEU A 414 -16.32 3.48 1.89
CA LEU A 414 -15.16 2.60 2.01
C LEU A 414 -14.89 1.81 0.72
N ILE A 415 -15.93 1.27 0.08
CA ILE A 415 -15.80 0.61 -1.21
C ILE A 415 -15.27 1.60 -2.25
N GLY A 416 -15.74 2.84 -2.22
CA GLY A 416 -15.28 3.94 -3.06
C GLY A 416 -13.79 4.23 -2.91
N LEU A 417 -13.28 4.21 -1.68
CA LEU A 417 -11.85 4.35 -1.40
C LEU A 417 -11.04 3.26 -2.11
N ILE A 418 -11.44 2.01 -1.93
CA ILE A 418 -10.68 0.86 -2.45
C ILE A 418 -10.75 0.83 -3.99
N TRP A 419 -11.94 0.90 -4.56
CA TRP A 419 -12.12 0.77 -6.01
C TRP A 419 -11.46 1.92 -6.77
N THR A 420 -11.64 3.16 -6.32
CA THR A 420 -11.05 4.32 -6.99
C THR A 420 -9.53 4.35 -6.86
N SER A 421 -8.96 4.01 -5.69
CA SER A 421 -7.50 3.96 -5.53
C SER A 421 -6.87 2.89 -6.43
N GLU A 422 -7.46 1.68 -6.50
CA GLU A 422 -6.98 0.62 -7.41
C GLU A 422 -7.18 1.02 -8.89
N PHE A 423 -8.26 1.75 -9.22
CA PHE A 423 -8.47 2.28 -10.57
C PHE A 423 -7.40 3.29 -10.99
N ILE A 424 -7.03 4.23 -10.12
CA ILE A 424 -5.96 5.23 -10.39
C ILE A 424 -4.61 4.52 -10.63
N ILE A 425 -4.28 3.52 -9.79
CA ILE A 425 -3.06 2.72 -9.94
C ILE A 425 -3.08 1.92 -11.27
N ALA A 426 -4.22 1.32 -11.60
CA ALA A 426 -4.39 0.54 -12.82
C ALA A 426 -4.28 1.42 -14.09
N CYS A 427 -4.75 2.67 -14.04
CA CYS A 427 -4.53 3.64 -15.11
C CYS A 427 -3.04 3.87 -15.38
N GLN A 428 -2.23 4.05 -14.31
CA GLN A 428 -0.78 4.16 -14.44
C GLN A 428 -0.17 2.91 -15.10
N GLN A 429 -0.56 1.72 -14.65
CA GLN A 429 -0.03 0.46 -15.18
C GLN A 429 -0.29 0.32 -16.69
N LEU A 430 -1.49 0.65 -17.15
CA LEU A 430 -1.81 0.61 -18.59
C LEU A 430 -1.05 1.67 -19.39
N VAL A 431 -0.89 2.89 -18.85
CA VAL A 431 -0.11 3.95 -19.53
C VAL A 431 1.35 3.57 -19.67
N VAL A 432 1.97 3.04 -18.60
CA VAL A 432 3.39 2.60 -18.64
C VAL A 432 3.53 1.43 -19.61
N SER A 433 2.70 0.40 -19.51
CA SER A 433 2.74 -0.78 -20.39
C SER A 433 2.53 -0.41 -21.87
N GLY A 434 1.61 0.51 -22.16
CA GLY A 434 1.35 0.98 -23.51
C GLY A 434 2.51 1.81 -24.08
N ALA A 435 3.16 2.62 -23.26
CA ALA A 435 4.35 3.38 -23.67
C ALA A 435 5.54 2.44 -23.97
N VAL A 436 5.75 1.43 -23.12
CA VAL A 436 6.79 0.40 -23.31
C VAL A 436 6.50 -0.45 -24.54
N ALA A 437 5.27 -0.90 -24.75
CA ALA A 437 4.88 -1.65 -25.94
C ALA A 437 5.10 -0.82 -27.21
N THR A 438 4.71 0.46 -27.20
CA THR A 438 4.97 1.37 -28.34
C THR A 438 6.46 1.52 -28.60
N TRP A 439 7.29 1.66 -27.56
CA TRP A 439 8.74 1.71 -27.68
C TRP A 439 9.29 0.40 -28.25
N TYR A 440 8.88 -0.75 -27.72
CA TYR A 440 9.36 -2.07 -28.13
C TYR A 440 9.09 -2.34 -29.62
N PHE A 441 7.86 -2.14 -30.09
CA PHE A 441 7.43 -2.42 -31.46
C PHE A 441 7.78 -1.30 -32.47
N THR A 442 8.44 -0.21 -32.05
CA THR A 442 8.96 0.81 -32.97
C THR A 442 10.37 0.44 -33.40
N ARG A 443 10.59 0.15 -34.71
CA ARG A 443 11.91 -0.22 -35.25
C ARG A 443 12.90 0.93 -35.20
N ASP A 444 12.49 2.10 -35.68
CA ASP A 444 13.32 3.30 -35.66
C ASP A 444 12.99 4.17 -34.44
N LYS A 445 13.87 4.07 -33.41
CA LYS A 445 13.71 4.80 -32.14
C LYS A 445 13.85 6.32 -32.31
N LYS A 446 14.46 6.81 -33.42
CA LYS A 446 14.58 8.27 -33.69
C LYS A 446 13.23 8.91 -34.01
N ASN A 447 12.30 8.13 -34.56
CA ASN A 447 10.95 8.59 -34.91
C ASN A 447 9.93 8.38 -33.76
N LEU A 448 10.42 8.17 -32.52
CA LEU A 448 9.60 7.97 -31.37
C LEU A 448 8.91 9.29 -30.98
N SER A 449 7.61 9.40 -31.28
CA SER A 449 6.81 10.52 -30.78
C SER A 449 6.35 10.23 -29.32
N CYS A 450 5.81 11.23 -28.61
CA CYS A 450 5.38 11.08 -27.20
C CYS A 450 4.58 9.79 -26.96
N THR A 451 5.26 8.73 -26.50
CA THR A 451 4.67 7.41 -26.26
C THR A 451 3.66 7.45 -25.11
N ILE A 452 3.96 8.23 -24.07
CA ILE A 452 3.06 8.41 -22.91
C ILE A 452 1.78 9.12 -23.33
N CYS A 453 1.87 10.19 -24.15
CA CYS A 453 0.68 10.90 -24.62
C CYS A 453 -0.22 9.97 -25.45
N LYS A 454 0.38 9.12 -26.29
CA LYS A 454 -0.36 8.12 -27.08
C LYS A 454 -1.03 7.10 -26.18
N SER A 455 -0.32 6.57 -25.18
CA SER A 455 -0.86 5.59 -24.22
C SER A 455 -1.95 6.19 -23.34
N THR A 456 -1.78 7.43 -22.88
CA THR A 456 -2.81 8.15 -22.11
C THR A 456 -4.06 8.38 -22.94
N LYS A 457 -3.90 8.81 -24.20
CA LYS A 457 -5.03 8.94 -25.13
C LYS A 457 -5.73 7.61 -25.36
N LEU A 458 -4.97 6.54 -25.53
CA LEU A 458 -5.49 5.19 -25.69
C LEU A 458 -6.30 4.73 -24.46
N LEU A 459 -5.78 4.95 -23.26
CA LEU A 459 -6.48 4.68 -22.01
C LEU A 459 -7.81 5.42 -21.96
N ILE A 460 -7.79 6.76 -22.13
CA ILE A 460 -8.99 7.60 -21.91
C ILE A 460 -10.08 7.28 -22.92
N PHE A 461 -9.75 7.09 -24.19
CA PHE A 461 -10.77 6.94 -25.23
C PHE A 461 -11.21 5.49 -25.49
N HIS A 462 -10.42 4.48 -25.08
CA HIS A 462 -10.71 3.09 -25.48
C HIS A 462 -10.73 2.08 -24.32
N HIS A 463 -9.91 2.27 -23.26
CA HIS A 463 -9.64 1.20 -22.29
C HIS A 463 -9.94 1.53 -20.83
N LEU A 464 -10.67 2.64 -20.54
CA LEU A 464 -11.09 2.95 -19.16
C LEU A 464 -11.96 1.84 -18.55
N GLY A 465 -12.82 1.19 -19.35
CA GLY A 465 -13.64 0.08 -18.89
C GLY A 465 -12.81 -1.12 -18.46
N SER A 466 -11.78 -1.48 -19.23
CA SER A 466 -10.88 -2.60 -18.89
C SER A 466 -10.10 -2.34 -17.61
N VAL A 467 -9.66 -1.09 -17.40
CA VAL A 467 -8.97 -0.69 -16.18
C VAL A 467 -9.90 -0.72 -14.97
N ALA A 468 -11.13 -0.20 -15.13
CA ALA A 468 -12.15 -0.24 -14.08
C ALA A 468 -12.50 -1.68 -13.69
N PHE A 469 -12.51 -2.60 -14.65
CA PHE A 469 -12.80 -4.01 -14.42
C PHE A 469 -11.70 -4.71 -13.61
N GLY A 470 -10.44 -4.55 -14.00
CA GLY A 470 -9.34 -5.13 -13.22
C GLY A 470 -9.26 -4.56 -11.80
N ALA A 471 -9.48 -3.26 -11.62
CA ALA A 471 -9.58 -2.62 -10.30
C ALA A 471 -10.76 -3.17 -9.47
N PHE A 472 -11.90 -3.44 -10.10
CA PHE A 472 -13.06 -4.05 -9.46
C PHE A 472 -12.76 -5.45 -8.91
N ILE A 473 -12.10 -6.30 -9.70
CA ILE A 473 -11.72 -7.66 -9.27
C ILE A 473 -10.82 -7.62 -8.02
N ILE A 474 -9.86 -6.69 -7.96
CA ILE A 474 -9.01 -6.53 -6.77
C ILE A 474 -9.83 -6.06 -5.58
N THR A 475 -10.78 -5.14 -5.79
CA THR A 475 -11.67 -4.64 -4.75
C THR A 475 -12.51 -5.76 -4.14
N LEU A 476 -13.03 -6.68 -4.97
CA LEU A 476 -13.81 -7.84 -4.52
C LEU A 476 -13.02 -8.79 -3.59
N VAL A 477 -11.70 -8.86 -3.71
CA VAL A 477 -10.85 -9.69 -2.83
C VAL A 477 -10.36 -8.90 -1.61
N LYS A 478 -10.07 -7.63 -1.79
CA LYS A 478 -9.51 -6.76 -0.76
C LYS A 478 -10.53 -6.44 0.34
N LEU A 479 -11.78 -6.20 -0.06
CA LEU A 479 -12.85 -5.87 0.88
C LEU A 479 -13.15 -6.99 1.90
N PRO A 480 -13.39 -8.26 1.52
CA PRO A 480 -13.57 -9.35 2.48
C PRO A 480 -12.34 -9.53 3.40
N ARG A 481 -11.13 -9.35 2.88
CA ARG A 481 -9.91 -9.43 3.69
C ARG A 481 -9.89 -8.35 4.78
N TRP A 482 -10.27 -7.11 4.48
CA TRP A 482 -10.35 -6.02 5.46
C TRP A 482 -11.43 -6.26 6.51
N ILE A 483 -12.60 -6.75 6.09
CA ILE A 483 -13.69 -7.14 7.00
C ILE A 483 -13.22 -8.23 7.97
N LEU A 484 -12.57 -9.29 7.48
CA LEU A 484 -12.04 -10.36 8.31
C LEU A 484 -10.97 -9.87 9.29
N MET A 485 -10.07 -8.96 8.86
CA MET A 485 -9.08 -8.35 9.76
C MET A 485 -9.73 -7.49 10.85
N TYR A 486 -10.79 -6.76 10.53
CA TYR A 486 -11.56 -5.99 11.50
C TYR A 486 -12.26 -6.92 12.51
N MET A 487 -12.94 -7.96 12.03
CA MET A 487 -13.58 -8.96 12.90
C MET A 487 -12.57 -9.65 13.81
N GLN A 488 -11.39 -10.03 13.30
CA GLN A 488 -10.32 -10.63 14.08
C GLN A 488 -9.84 -9.72 15.22
N LYS A 489 -9.73 -8.40 14.97
CA LYS A 489 -9.36 -7.44 16.02
C LYS A 489 -10.44 -7.31 17.08
N LYS A 490 -11.71 -7.28 16.69
CA LYS A 490 -12.84 -7.11 17.61
C LYS A 490 -13.07 -8.33 18.51
N THR A 491 -12.76 -9.54 18.01
CA THR A 491 -13.04 -10.82 18.69
C THR A 491 -11.84 -11.40 19.45
N LYS A 492 -10.74 -10.67 19.61
CA LYS A 492 -9.50 -11.15 20.27
C LYS A 492 -9.69 -11.71 21.70
N GLY A 493 -10.77 -11.40 22.39
CA GLY A 493 -11.01 -11.81 23.78
C GLY A 493 -12.06 -12.90 23.98
N SER A 494 -12.86 -13.29 22.98
CA SER A 494 -14.10 -14.03 23.15
C SER A 494 -14.27 -15.34 22.37
N GLN A 495 -13.29 -15.77 21.54
CA GLN A 495 -13.51 -16.91 20.64
C GLN A 495 -12.54 -18.07 20.83
N ASN A 496 -13.03 -19.31 20.52
CA ASN A 496 -12.24 -20.52 20.45
C ASN A 496 -11.00 -20.35 19.58
N THR A 497 -9.87 -20.86 20.02
CA THR A 497 -8.57 -20.85 19.33
C THR A 497 -8.67 -21.32 17.87
N CYS A 498 -9.50 -22.31 17.59
CA CYS A 498 -9.73 -22.86 16.25
C CYS A 498 -10.30 -21.80 15.28
N VAL A 499 -11.27 -20.99 15.71
CA VAL A 499 -11.87 -19.92 14.89
C VAL A 499 -10.84 -18.83 14.59
N GLN A 500 -9.99 -18.50 15.55
CA GLN A 500 -8.91 -17.52 15.33
C GLN A 500 -7.88 -18.01 14.29
N TYR A 501 -7.50 -19.30 14.34
CA TYR A 501 -6.60 -19.88 13.33
C TYR A 501 -7.27 -19.94 11.96
N ALA A 502 -8.55 -20.33 11.88
CA ALA A 502 -9.29 -20.34 10.61
C ALA A 502 -9.36 -18.94 9.97
N MET A 503 -9.65 -17.89 10.76
CA MET A 503 -9.64 -16.50 10.28
C MET A 503 -8.26 -16.06 9.77
N LYS A 504 -7.18 -16.39 10.50
CA LYS A 504 -5.80 -16.10 10.05
C LYS A 504 -5.49 -16.79 8.73
N CYS A 505 -5.88 -18.06 8.59
CA CYS A 505 -5.70 -18.82 7.35
C CYS A 505 -6.47 -18.16 6.18
N CYS A 506 -7.75 -17.81 6.37
CA CYS A 506 -8.54 -17.12 5.35
C CYS A 506 -7.94 -15.76 4.95
N ILE A 507 -7.48 -14.96 5.92
CA ILE A 507 -6.81 -13.67 5.64
C ILE A 507 -5.53 -13.89 4.82
N CYS A 508 -4.73 -14.93 5.15
CA CYS A 508 -3.52 -15.29 4.41
C CYS A 508 -3.86 -15.74 2.97
N CYS A 509 -4.87 -16.60 2.79
CA CYS A 509 -5.32 -17.04 1.47
C CYS A 509 -5.80 -15.87 0.60
N LEU A 510 -6.60 -14.96 1.17
CA LEU A 510 -7.08 -13.77 0.46
C LEU A 510 -5.92 -12.82 0.11
N TRP A 511 -4.91 -12.69 0.98
CA TRP A 511 -3.71 -11.91 0.71
C TRP A 511 -2.90 -12.50 -0.45
N CYS A 512 -2.70 -13.82 -0.46
CA CYS A 512 -2.05 -14.51 -1.58
C CYS A 512 -2.82 -14.32 -2.90
N LEU A 513 -4.16 -14.49 -2.85
CA LEU A 513 -5.02 -14.29 -4.00
C LEU A 513 -4.96 -12.84 -4.53
N GLU A 514 -4.99 -11.85 -3.63
CA GLU A 514 -4.84 -10.43 -4.01
C GLU A 514 -3.51 -10.18 -4.73
N LYS A 515 -2.40 -10.74 -4.23
CA LYS A 515 -1.09 -10.60 -4.87
C LYS A 515 -1.04 -11.25 -6.26
N CYS A 516 -1.58 -12.47 -6.39
CA CYS A 516 -1.68 -13.15 -7.68
C CYS A 516 -2.52 -12.37 -8.70
N LEU A 517 -3.68 -11.83 -8.26
CA LEU A 517 -4.54 -11.04 -9.13
C LEU A 517 -3.92 -9.71 -9.54
N LYS A 518 -3.22 -9.01 -8.63
CA LYS A 518 -2.50 -7.78 -8.99
C LYS A 518 -1.44 -8.03 -10.06
N TYR A 519 -0.66 -9.09 -9.89
CA TYR A 519 0.34 -9.46 -10.89
C TYR A 519 -0.29 -9.83 -12.23
N LEU A 520 -1.38 -10.61 -12.21
CA LEU A 520 -2.11 -10.97 -13.43
C LEU A 520 -2.72 -9.74 -14.11
N ASN A 521 -3.33 -8.83 -13.36
CA ASN A 521 -3.93 -7.60 -13.89
C ASN A 521 -2.90 -6.70 -14.57
N GLN A 522 -1.74 -6.49 -13.94
CA GLN A 522 -0.64 -5.71 -14.52
C GLN A 522 -0.22 -6.27 -15.89
N ASN A 523 -0.06 -7.58 -15.98
CA ASN A 523 0.28 -8.25 -17.23
C ASN A 523 -0.89 -8.24 -18.23
N ALA A 524 -2.13 -8.34 -17.77
CA ALA A 524 -3.32 -8.20 -18.61
C ALA A 524 -3.40 -6.81 -19.26
N TYR A 525 -3.09 -5.74 -18.52
CA TYR A 525 -3.04 -4.38 -19.07
C TYR A 525 -1.98 -4.23 -20.16
N THR A 526 -0.86 -4.92 -20.02
CA THR A 526 0.16 -4.97 -21.11
C THR A 526 -0.41 -5.61 -22.36
N VAL A 527 -1.16 -6.71 -22.25
CA VAL A 527 -1.84 -7.36 -23.40
C VAL A 527 -2.94 -6.47 -23.98
N VAL A 528 -3.73 -5.79 -23.14
CA VAL A 528 -4.71 -4.76 -23.58
C VAL A 528 -4.00 -3.67 -24.39
N ALA A 529 -2.86 -3.20 -23.89
CA ALA A 529 -2.08 -2.17 -24.56
C ALA A 529 -1.50 -2.63 -25.92
N ILE A 530 -1.11 -3.92 -26.07
CA ILE A 530 -0.59 -4.49 -27.32
C ILE A 530 -1.72 -4.78 -28.30
N GLN A 531 -2.80 -5.46 -27.85
CA GLN A 531 -3.80 -6.08 -28.72
C GLN A 531 -5.14 -5.36 -28.77
N GLY A 532 -5.43 -4.42 -27.85
CA GLY A 532 -6.70 -3.69 -27.82
C GLY A 532 -7.92 -4.56 -27.50
N THR A 533 -7.75 -5.77 -26.95
CA THR A 533 -8.83 -6.70 -26.59
C THR A 533 -9.44 -6.36 -25.24
N ASN A 534 -10.63 -6.92 -24.93
CA ASN A 534 -11.28 -6.76 -23.62
C ASN A 534 -10.44 -7.36 -22.49
N PHE A 535 -10.70 -6.95 -21.25
CA PHE A 535 -9.92 -7.34 -20.09
C PHE A 535 -9.85 -8.86 -19.87
N CYS A 536 -10.99 -9.58 -19.93
CA CYS A 536 -11.02 -11.03 -19.70
C CYS A 536 -10.20 -11.81 -20.73
N SER A 537 -10.30 -11.44 -22.01
CA SER A 537 -9.52 -12.06 -23.09
C SER A 537 -8.02 -11.80 -22.90
N SER A 538 -7.67 -10.55 -22.58
CA SER A 538 -6.30 -10.13 -22.31
C SER A 538 -5.71 -10.82 -21.07
N ALA A 539 -6.47 -10.93 -19.97
CA ALA A 539 -6.06 -11.61 -18.75
C ALA A 539 -5.82 -13.10 -18.99
N LYS A 540 -6.72 -13.77 -19.75
CA LYS A 540 -6.54 -15.18 -20.13
C LYS A 540 -5.24 -15.35 -20.93
N LYS A 541 -4.99 -14.47 -21.90
CA LYS A 541 -3.79 -14.54 -22.75
C LYS A 541 -2.52 -14.26 -21.94
N ALA A 542 -2.53 -13.24 -21.08
CA ALA A 542 -1.45 -12.95 -20.16
C ALA A 542 -1.14 -14.15 -19.26
N PHE A 543 -2.17 -14.74 -18.64
CA PHE A 543 -2.03 -15.93 -17.80
C PHE A 543 -1.39 -17.11 -18.56
N MET A 544 -1.86 -17.41 -19.76
CA MET A 544 -1.31 -18.50 -20.57
C MET A 544 0.16 -18.24 -20.95
N THR A 545 0.50 -17.00 -21.32
CA THR A 545 1.88 -16.61 -21.62
C THR A 545 2.78 -16.72 -20.38
N LEU A 546 2.31 -16.27 -19.20
CA LEU A 546 3.05 -16.38 -17.94
C LEU A 546 3.27 -17.84 -17.53
N VAL A 547 2.25 -18.69 -17.62
CA VAL A 547 2.34 -20.12 -17.27
C VAL A 547 3.26 -20.86 -18.25
N SER A 548 3.17 -20.61 -19.55
CA SER A 548 4.04 -21.22 -20.54
C SER A 548 5.52 -20.81 -20.37
N ASN A 549 5.78 -19.66 -19.77
CA ASN A 549 7.12 -19.15 -19.48
C ASN A 549 7.43 -19.10 -17.97
N ALA A 550 6.73 -19.88 -17.14
CA ALA A 550 6.77 -19.75 -15.67
C ALA A 550 8.17 -19.73 -15.06
N LEU A 551 9.09 -20.55 -15.55
CA LEU A 551 10.47 -20.56 -15.04
C LEU A 551 11.28 -19.32 -15.45
N ARG A 552 10.98 -18.69 -16.60
CA ARG A 552 11.60 -17.42 -17.00
C ARG A 552 11.08 -16.29 -16.14
N VAL A 553 9.77 -16.26 -15.98
CA VAL A 553 9.05 -15.28 -15.12
C VAL A 553 9.56 -15.38 -13.67
N ALA A 554 9.64 -16.60 -13.11
CA ALA A 554 10.15 -16.81 -11.75
C ALA A 554 11.58 -16.30 -11.57
N ALA A 555 12.47 -16.52 -12.56
CA ALA A 555 13.83 -16.02 -12.49
C ALA A 555 13.89 -14.48 -12.50
N ILE A 556 13.10 -13.85 -13.39
CA ILE A 556 13.09 -12.39 -13.54
C ILE A 556 12.54 -11.74 -12.26
N ASN A 557 11.42 -12.25 -11.72
CA ASN A 557 10.82 -11.71 -10.51
C ASN A 557 11.74 -11.93 -9.30
N SER A 558 12.26 -13.16 -9.07
CA SER A 558 13.09 -13.43 -7.88
C SER A 558 14.36 -12.60 -7.84
N VAL A 559 15.08 -12.52 -8.97
CA VAL A 559 16.34 -11.75 -9.05
C VAL A 559 16.05 -10.27 -9.18
N GLY A 560 15.06 -9.91 -10.00
CA GLY A 560 14.67 -8.54 -10.27
C GLY A 560 14.18 -7.83 -9.01
N ASP A 561 13.22 -8.40 -8.32
CA ASP A 561 12.63 -7.82 -7.10
C ASP A 561 13.69 -7.61 -6.02
N PHE A 562 14.64 -8.56 -5.89
CA PHE A 562 15.69 -8.44 -4.91
C PHE A 562 16.70 -7.34 -5.25
N VAL A 563 17.08 -7.19 -6.52
CA VAL A 563 17.96 -6.10 -6.99
C VAL A 563 17.30 -4.74 -6.74
N LEU A 564 16.02 -4.61 -7.11
CA LEU A 564 15.26 -3.37 -6.94
C LEU A 564 15.03 -3.06 -5.45
N PHE A 565 14.79 -4.08 -4.62
CA PHE A 565 14.69 -3.91 -3.17
C PHE A 565 15.98 -3.37 -2.55
N LEU A 566 17.15 -3.93 -2.92
CA LEU A 566 18.45 -3.41 -2.47
C LEU A 566 18.68 -1.98 -2.95
N GLY A 567 18.24 -1.66 -4.17
CA GLY A 567 18.25 -0.29 -4.68
C GLY A 567 17.46 0.67 -3.79
N LYS A 568 16.25 0.28 -3.37
CA LYS A 568 15.40 1.07 -2.46
C LYS A 568 16.09 1.30 -1.11
N ILE A 569 16.67 0.25 -0.53
CA ILE A 569 17.42 0.33 0.74
C ILE A 569 18.68 1.19 0.57
N GLY A 570 19.40 1.05 -0.53
CA GLY A 570 20.60 1.84 -0.82
C GLY A 570 20.32 3.35 -0.86
N VAL A 571 19.26 3.76 -1.54
CA VAL A 571 18.82 5.17 -1.58
C VAL A 571 18.41 5.65 -0.19
N CYS A 572 17.64 4.85 0.55
CA CYS A 572 17.20 5.15 1.91
C CYS A 572 18.42 5.32 2.86
N ALA A 573 19.37 4.39 2.83
CA ALA A 573 20.57 4.42 3.66
C ALA A 573 21.48 5.62 3.33
N ALA A 574 21.69 5.90 2.04
CA ALA A 574 22.49 7.04 1.61
C ALA A 574 21.86 8.36 2.05
N THR A 575 20.55 8.53 1.86
CA THR A 575 19.83 9.73 2.31
C THR A 575 19.81 9.85 3.82
N GLY A 576 19.62 8.73 4.53
CA GLY A 576 19.66 8.68 6.00
C GLY A 576 21.02 9.05 6.56
N ALA A 577 22.12 8.59 5.94
CA ALA A 577 23.49 8.97 6.33
C ALA A 577 23.71 10.47 6.18
N VAL A 578 23.28 11.07 5.07
CA VAL A 578 23.35 12.54 4.89
C VAL A 578 22.48 13.25 5.93
N GLY A 579 21.27 12.73 6.22
CA GLY A 579 20.38 13.27 7.23
C GLY A 579 20.98 13.22 8.64
N ILE A 580 21.58 12.09 9.05
CA ILE A 580 22.25 11.95 10.35
C ILE A 580 23.38 12.96 10.46
N PHE A 581 24.22 13.07 9.43
CA PHE A 581 25.34 14.01 9.42
C PHE A 581 24.85 15.46 9.56
N TRP A 582 23.76 15.82 8.89
CA TRP A 582 23.20 17.18 8.92
C TRP A 582 22.51 17.50 10.26
N PHE A 583 21.61 16.62 10.72
CA PHE A 583 20.82 16.88 11.93
C PHE A 583 21.63 16.74 13.22
N LYS A 584 22.67 15.89 13.25
CA LYS A 584 23.56 15.77 14.41
C LYS A 584 24.33 17.07 14.72
N SER A 585 24.53 17.94 13.74
CA SER A 585 25.21 19.23 13.91
C SER A 585 24.26 20.33 14.43
N LYS A 586 22.96 20.08 14.62
CA LYS A 586 21.97 21.02 15.13
C LYS A 586 21.70 20.78 16.62
N GLU A 587 22.17 21.66 17.49
CA GLU A 587 21.96 21.58 18.93
C GLU A 587 20.53 21.91 19.38
N GLU A 588 19.67 22.47 18.49
CA GLU A 588 18.32 22.95 18.80
C GLU A 588 17.25 21.84 18.81
N LEU A 589 17.56 20.59 18.38
CA LEU A 589 16.63 19.49 18.29
C LEU A 589 16.69 18.60 19.52
N ASN A 590 15.53 18.32 20.14
CA ASN A 590 15.43 17.39 21.27
C ASN A 590 15.78 15.96 20.86
N TYR A 591 15.27 15.52 19.69
CA TYR A 591 15.43 14.17 19.15
C TYR A 591 15.74 14.21 17.65
N TYR A 592 17.00 14.39 17.25
CA TYR A 592 17.40 14.41 15.83
C TYR A 592 17.06 13.11 15.07
N ALA A 593 16.91 11.98 15.80
CA ALA A 593 16.62 10.69 15.20
C ALA A 593 15.23 10.65 14.52
N ILE A 594 14.27 11.46 14.97
CA ILE A 594 12.90 11.45 14.48
C ILE A 594 12.77 12.10 13.10
N PRO A 595 13.28 13.34 12.86
CA PRO A 595 13.35 13.87 11.50
C PRO A 595 14.12 12.97 10.53
N VAL A 596 15.23 12.35 10.97
CA VAL A 596 15.99 11.41 10.16
C VAL A 596 15.15 10.19 9.78
N LEU A 597 14.45 9.60 10.74
CA LEU A 597 13.55 8.45 10.47
C LEU A 597 12.48 8.79 9.44
N LEU A 598 11.87 9.97 9.59
CA LEU A 598 10.83 10.44 8.66
C LEU A 598 11.41 10.68 7.26
N VAL A 599 12.60 11.27 7.16
CA VAL A 599 13.33 11.42 5.90
C VAL A 599 13.67 10.07 5.27
N CYS A 600 14.08 9.08 6.05
CA CYS A 600 14.32 7.71 5.56
C CYS A 600 13.03 7.08 4.99
N ILE A 601 11.90 7.28 5.65
CA ILE A 601 10.59 6.82 5.15
C ILE A 601 10.27 7.47 3.80
N PHE A 602 10.39 8.80 3.70
CA PHE A 602 10.16 9.51 2.44
C PHE A 602 11.16 9.11 1.35
N ALA A 603 12.43 8.94 1.68
CA ALA A 603 13.45 8.46 0.75
C ALA A 603 13.13 7.06 0.22
N TYR A 604 12.60 6.17 1.07
CA TYR A 604 12.13 4.86 0.65
C TYR A 604 10.95 4.96 -0.33
N PHE A 605 9.97 5.82 -0.04
CA PHE A 605 8.83 6.04 -0.96
C PHE A 605 9.28 6.63 -2.29
N ILE A 606 10.19 7.61 -2.28
CA ILE A 606 10.77 8.20 -3.49
C ILE A 606 11.50 7.12 -4.32
N ALA A 607 12.37 6.35 -3.68
CA ALA A 607 13.08 5.24 -4.33
C ALA A 607 12.10 4.20 -4.88
N HIS A 608 11.03 3.90 -4.14
CA HIS A 608 9.98 2.98 -4.59
C HIS A 608 9.29 3.50 -5.85
N CYS A 609 8.98 4.78 -5.96
CA CYS A 609 8.40 5.37 -7.17
C CYS A 609 9.29 5.15 -8.41
N PHE A 610 10.59 5.41 -8.31
CA PHE A 610 11.52 5.20 -9.42
C PHE A 610 11.68 3.73 -9.79
N LEU A 611 11.90 2.88 -8.79
CA LEU A 611 12.24 1.48 -9.01
C LEU A 611 11.02 0.61 -9.33
N SER A 612 9.82 0.99 -8.88
CA SER A 612 8.57 0.32 -9.31
C SER A 612 8.26 0.57 -10.79
N THR A 613 8.60 1.77 -11.31
CA THR A 613 8.51 2.01 -12.76
C THR A 613 9.47 1.11 -13.52
N TYR A 614 10.68 0.95 -13.01
CA TYR A 614 11.67 0.05 -13.62
C TYR A 614 11.16 -1.39 -13.68
N GLU A 615 10.57 -1.88 -12.59
CA GLU A 615 9.90 -3.19 -12.46
C GLU A 615 8.78 -3.35 -13.51
N MET A 616 7.86 -2.38 -13.57
CA MET A 616 6.77 -2.39 -14.58
C MET A 616 7.29 -2.41 -16.03
N VAL A 617 8.39 -1.70 -16.31
CA VAL A 617 9.02 -1.71 -17.63
C VAL A 617 9.60 -3.07 -17.97
N ILE A 618 10.26 -3.75 -17.02
CA ILE A 618 10.80 -5.12 -17.21
C ILE A 618 9.67 -6.10 -17.51
N ASP A 619 8.61 -6.09 -16.72
CA ASP A 619 7.46 -6.99 -16.90
C ASP A 619 6.78 -6.77 -18.26
N ALA A 620 6.59 -5.51 -18.65
CA ALA A 620 6.02 -5.17 -19.95
C ALA A 620 6.93 -5.61 -21.11
N LEU A 621 8.25 -5.42 -20.99
CA LEU A 621 9.23 -5.87 -21.99
C LEU A 621 9.26 -7.38 -22.13
N LEU A 622 9.20 -8.11 -21.01
CA LEU A 622 9.12 -9.57 -21.03
C LEU A 622 7.90 -10.04 -21.81
N LEU A 623 6.74 -9.44 -21.55
CA LEU A 623 5.51 -9.82 -22.22
C LEU A 623 5.53 -9.44 -23.71
N CYS A 624 6.09 -8.26 -24.06
CA CYS A 624 6.32 -7.89 -25.45
C CYS A 624 7.27 -8.86 -26.16
N PHE A 625 8.34 -9.29 -25.49
CA PHE A 625 9.28 -10.28 -26.02
C PHE A 625 8.63 -11.64 -26.23
N CYS A 626 7.84 -12.15 -25.27
CA CYS A 626 7.10 -13.39 -25.42
C CYS A 626 6.09 -13.29 -26.59
N HIS A 627 5.41 -12.17 -26.73
CA HIS A 627 4.46 -11.93 -27.79
C HIS A 627 5.14 -11.85 -29.17
N ASP A 628 6.30 -11.17 -29.24
CA ASP A 628 7.12 -11.08 -30.45
C ASP A 628 7.57 -12.45 -30.95
N THR A 629 8.04 -13.32 -30.03
CA THR A 629 8.46 -14.70 -30.34
C THR A 629 7.32 -15.66 -30.68
N ASP A 630 6.08 -15.33 -30.28
CA ASP A 630 4.89 -16.11 -30.64
C ASP A 630 4.39 -15.80 -32.07
N ILE A 631 4.62 -14.59 -32.57
CA ILE A 631 4.12 -14.09 -33.86
C ILE A 631 5.18 -14.12 -34.94
N ASN A 632 6.41 -13.73 -34.63
CA ASN A 632 7.53 -13.63 -35.54
C ASN A 632 8.44 -14.85 -35.42
N ASP A 633 9.03 -15.27 -36.55
CA ASP A 633 9.90 -16.45 -36.66
C ASP A 633 11.35 -16.11 -37.02
N GLY A 634 11.67 -14.81 -37.18
CA GLY A 634 12.99 -14.31 -37.56
C GLY A 634 13.27 -14.35 -39.07
N SER A 635 12.33 -14.80 -39.89
CA SER A 635 12.45 -14.79 -41.37
C SER A 635 12.54 -13.36 -41.88
N PRO A 636 13.03 -13.13 -43.13
CA PRO A 636 13.08 -11.79 -43.72
C PRO A 636 11.72 -11.08 -43.77
N GLU A 637 10.62 -11.86 -43.85
CA GLU A 637 9.26 -11.36 -43.89
C GLU A 637 8.68 -11.10 -42.47
N ARG A 638 9.15 -11.86 -41.45
CA ARG A 638 8.69 -11.81 -40.06
C ARG A 638 9.84 -11.64 -39.07
N ARG A 639 10.62 -10.59 -39.24
CA ARG A 639 11.77 -10.28 -38.38
C ARG A 639 11.31 -9.95 -36.97
N TYR A 640 12.04 -10.44 -35.96
CA TYR A 640 11.83 -10.06 -34.58
C TYR A 640 12.02 -8.55 -34.36
N TYR A 641 11.25 -7.99 -33.43
CA TYR A 641 11.45 -6.64 -32.90
C TYR A 641 12.47 -6.63 -31.77
N ALA A 642 12.71 -7.76 -31.14
CA ALA A 642 13.69 -7.96 -30.09
C ALA A 642 15.08 -7.46 -30.51
N SER A 643 15.81 -6.83 -29.58
CA SER A 643 17.21 -6.45 -29.78
C SER A 643 18.09 -7.68 -30.03
N VAL A 644 19.23 -7.51 -30.67
CA VAL A 644 20.21 -8.59 -30.92
C VAL A 644 20.58 -9.32 -29.63
N SER A 645 20.67 -8.59 -28.51
CA SER A 645 20.96 -9.16 -27.20
C SER A 645 19.86 -10.13 -26.70
N LEU A 646 18.59 -9.83 -26.97
CA LEU A 646 17.45 -10.68 -26.61
C LEU A 646 17.27 -11.85 -27.59
N GLN A 647 17.62 -11.67 -28.86
CA GLN A 647 17.49 -12.74 -29.88
C GLN A 647 18.37 -13.95 -29.56
N LYS A 648 19.53 -13.78 -28.93
CA LYS A 648 20.38 -14.90 -28.48
C LYS A 648 19.64 -15.90 -27.60
N TYR A 649 18.71 -15.43 -26.77
CA TYR A 649 17.91 -16.30 -25.89
C TYR A 649 16.79 -17.04 -26.63
N ILE A 650 16.40 -16.59 -27.82
CA ILE A 650 15.48 -17.30 -28.73
C ILE A 650 16.24 -18.49 -29.36
N GLU A 651 17.43 -18.24 -29.90
CA GLU A 651 18.30 -19.24 -30.54
C GLU A 651 18.73 -20.33 -29.55
N GLU A 652 19.17 -19.97 -28.34
CA GLU A 652 19.53 -20.93 -27.30
C GLU A 652 18.34 -21.81 -26.89
N GLY A 653 17.14 -21.24 -26.80
CA GLY A 653 15.91 -21.99 -26.51
C GLY A 653 15.53 -22.96 -27.65
N SER A 654 15.70 -22.55 -28.89
CA SER A 654 15.46 -23.38 -30.08
C SER A 654 16.47 -24.52 -30.19
N ASN A 655 17.77 -24.24 -29.99
CA ASN A 655 18.82 -25.26 -30.03
C ASN A 655 18.69 -26.30 -28.91
N GLN A 656 18.22 -25.92 -27.72
CA GLN A 656 17.92 -26.88 -26.63
C GLN A 656 16.76 -27.80 -27.01
N ILE A 657 15.72 -27.30 -27.67
CA ILE A 657 14.58 -28.10 -28.13
C ILE A 657 15.04 -29.09 -29.21
N THR A 658 15.87 -28.63 -30.15
CA THR A 658 16.43 -29.47 -31.22
C THR A 658 17.39 -30.54 -30.70
N ALA A 659 18.21 -30.22 -29.68
CA ALA A 659 19.10 -31.18 -29.04
C ALA A 659 18.33 -32.26 -28.26
N ILE A 660 17.23 -31.90 -27.61
CA ILE A 660 16.37 -32.86 -26.89
C ILE A 660 15.61 -33.75 -27.90
N SER A 661 15.13 -33.20 -29.02
CA SER A 661 14.47 -33.97 -30.06
C SER A 661 15.39 -34.93 -30.82
N LYS A 662 16.70 -34.62 -30.93
CA LYS A 662 17.69 -35.51 -31.53
C LYS A 662 18.23 -36.55 -30.54
N GLY A 663 18.15 -36.31 -29.24
CA GLY A 663 18.49 -37.30 -28.20
C GLY A 663 17.45 -38.41 -28.04
N ASP A 664 16.23 -38.17 -28.49
CA ASP A 664 15.13 -39.15 -28.50
C ASP A 664 15.12 -40.03 -29.79
N GLU A 665 15.95 -39.72 -30.78
CA GLU A 665 16.12 -40.49 -32.06
C GLU A 665 17.41 -41.34 -32.10
N GLU A 666 18.00 -41.71 -30.98
CA GLU A 666 19.06 -42.74 -30.98
C GLU A 666 18.41 -44.09 -31.39
N PRO A 667 18.79 -44.70 -32.52
CA PRO A 667 18.17 -45.93 -32.99
C PRO A 667 18.52 -47.05 -31.99
N ALA A 668 17.51 -47.75 -31.50
CA ALA A 668 17.70 -48.98 -30.77
C ALA A 668 18.67 -49.86 -31.50
N SER A 669 19.79 -50.17 -30.86
CA SER A 669 20.81 -51.07 -31.42
C SER A 669 20.19 -52.42 -31.80
N PRO A 670 20.61 -53.04 -32.92
CA PRO A 670 20.02 -54.29 -33.41
C PRO A 670 20.42 -55.56 -32.64
N GLU A 671 20.85 -55.46 -31.38
CA GLU A 671 21.44 -56.58 -30.64
C GLU A 671 20.49 -57.27 -29.64
N ALA A 672 19.21 -56.93 -29.58
CA ALA A 672 18.23 -57.57 -28.70
C ALA A 672 17.28 -58.56 -29.43
N ALA A 673 17.61 -59.00 -30.62
CA ALA A 673 16.82 -60.00 -31.40
C ALA A 673 17.48 -61.38 -31.48
N ARG A 674 18.38 -61.74 -30.54
CA ARG A 674 18.88 -63.10 -30.38
C ARG A 674 19.12 -63.39 -28.90
N LEU A 675 18.05 -63.80 -28.22
CA LEU A 675 18.05 -64.80 -27.13
C LEU A 675 16.60 -65.14 -26.82
#